data_73ab56cc5a56a0ea5cd6c8e9badd6449
#
_entry.id   73ab56cc5a56a0ea5cd6c8e9badd6449
#
_cell.length_a   1.000
_cell.length_b   1.000
_cell.length_c   1.000
_cell.angle_alpha   90.00
_cell.angle_beta   90.00
_cell.angle_gamma   90.00
#
_symmetry.space_group_name_H-M   'P 1'
#
loop_
_entity.id
_entity.type
_entity.pdbx_description
1 polymer ?
#
loop_
_entity_poly.entity_id
_entity_poly.type
_entity_poly.pdbx_seq_one_letter_code
_entity_poly.pdbx_strand_id
1 'polypeptide(L)'
;MGFSKRPLIKKNSDEERIEWNEPLQAGELRKSQIITTFGPGAVVDLEKFSGIIASADLWERAYKNSNQQKRIPESAKIHDRNLEHLLGVRYFLAPKTMESNKNSSNHLSQDVYAFRFPYMHFCPACGRLDVYWKLGSGDNDFTTCRHCGKKHKLIPSRFVAACINGHIEDFPFNWWVHRGKTQLDHKLKIRFNNTSGGLESIIIHCDTCGKERSMEGCMSANALRGYKCKGKRPWGGKSKEVWEKDCIAGMHALQRGASNVYYSVIRSALTIPECRDPFYQLLDDHPELLKLYQEIKKTPAVSMTGLLGAINSDLKEYLTKYGLCAVKEKFERYSAAGNEDYSYEKLREDEYDAFCGGDNKDKNFRIETSAVPEAFTPFFKKIVKVHKLREVMALVGFRRVLSLDPSDANNQETEKLKAFNRELHPMGYIEPSIKKTEWLPGINLYGEGIFFQLNMETLDKWAAIVRDSGRYRAMYQRIPAGSAMQKVFSEPYVLLHTLSHLLIRQITQECGYSEASIKERIYSTYPGRVKTMAGVLLYTSSTASDGSLGGLVRMAETDIIEKVLKNMLDQAKWCSSDPLCIESTTQGYNSLNYAACHACALLPETSCESFNCLLDRVAVVGRHDETGNISGFFELGDLGSAAEDF
;
A
#
# COMPACT_ATOMS: atom_id res chain seq x y z
N MET A 1 0.54 -5.20 -21.08
CA MET A 1 0.56 -3.74 -21.23
C MET A 1 0.60 -3.37 -22.70
N GLY A 2 -0.36 -2.57 -23.15
CA GLY A 2 -0.34 -2.01 -24.50
C GLY A 2 0.16 -0.57 -24.49
N PHE A 3 1.19 -0.26 -25.24
CA PHE A 3 1.53 1.13 -25.56
C PHE A 3 0.74 1.57 -26.79
N SER A 4 0.11 2.75 -26.69
CA SER A 4 -0.48 3.37 -27.88
C SER A 4 0.62 3.69 -28.89
N LYS A 5 0.51 3.14 -30.09
CA LYS A 5 1.19 3.68 -31.25
C LYS A 5 0.60 5.07 -31.51
N ARG A 6 1.41 6.06 -31.61
CA ARG A 6 1.20 7.43 -32.12
C ARG A 6 -0.19 8.08 -31.97
N PRO A 7 -0.22 9.35 -31.54
CA PRO A 7 -1.21 10.28 -32.07
C PRO A 7 -0.85 10.65 -33.51
N LEU A 8 -1.72 10.40 -34.48
CA LEU A 8 -1.68 11.02 -35.78
C LEU A 8 -2.05 12.50 -35.62
N ILE A 9 -1.08 13.39 -35.78
CA ILE A 9 -1.33 14.81 -35.87
C ILE A 9 -1.88 15.06 -37.28
N LYS A 10 -3.20 15.02 -37.46
CA LYS A 10 -3.83 15.67 -38.61
C LYS A 10 -3.80 17.17 -38.34
N LYS A 11 -3.01 17.91 -39.15
CA LYS A 11 -3.08 19.36 -39.24
C LYS A 11 -4.45 19.76 -39.79
N ASN A 12 -5.38 20.05 -38.91
CA ASN A 12 -6.49 20.94 -39.20
C ASN A 12 -6.99 21.53 -37.89
N SER A 13 -6.86 22.86 -37.85
CA SER A 13 -7.53 23.84 -36.98
C SER A 13 -8.02 23.35 -35.57
N ASP A 14 -7.31 23.80 -34.56
CA ASP A 14 -7.74 24.13 -33.19
C ASP A 14 -8.11 23.04 -32.21
N GLU A 15 -8.19 21.77 -32.56
CA GLU A 15 -8.24 20.65 -31.63
C GLU A 15 -7.32 19.53 -32.09
N GLU A 16 -6.15 19.35 -31.42
CA GLU A 16 -5.32 18.14 -31.57
C GLU A 16 -6.06 16.96 -30.99
N ARG A 17 -6.93 16.30 -31.75
CA ARG A 17 -7.48 14.98 -31.40
C ARG A 17 -6.38 13.95 -31.53
N ILE A 18 -6.07 13.27 -30.42
CA ILE A 18 -5.22 12.08 -30.43
C ILE A 18 -6.09 10.90 -30.82
N GLU A 19 -5.93 10.43 -32.05
CA GLU A 19 -6.44 9.10 -32.42
C GLU A 19 -5.51 8.04 -31.86
N TRP A 20 -6.06 7.17 -31.03
CA TRP A 20 -5.36 6.02 -30.50
C TRP A 20 -5.19 4.97 -31.62
N ASN A 21 -3.95 4.79 -32.07
CA ASN A 21 -3.62 3.63 -32.90
C ASN A 21 -3.62 2.37 -32.03
N GLU A 22 -3.69 1.18 -32.64
CA GLU A 22 -3.63 -0.10 -31.94
C GLU A 22 -2.48 -0.14 -30.94
N PRO A 23 -2.74 -0.55 -29.68
CA PRO A 23 -1.70 -0.64 -28.67
C PRO A 23 -0.70 -1.74 -29.01
N LEU A 24 0.58 -1.51 -28.71
CA LEU A 24 1.64 -2.51 -28.81
C LEU A 24 1.85 -3.16 -27.44
N GLN A 25 1.97 -4.47 -27.42
CA GLN A 25 2.43 -5.17 -26.23
C GLN A 25 3.91 -4.80 -25.97
N ALA A 26 4.16 -4.22 -24.79
CA ALA A 26 5.47 -3.68 -24.45
C ALA A 26 6.19 -4.46 -23.35
N GLY A 27 5.49 -5.29 -22.61
CA GLY A 27 6.02 -6.12 -21.54
C GLY A 27 4.92 -6.69 -20.65
N GLU A 28 5.29 -7.42 -19.63
CA GLU A 28 4.40 -8.08 -18.70
C GLU A 28 4.66 -7.60 -17.26
N LEU A 29 3.59 -7.43 -16.49
CA LEU A 29 3.64 -7.11 -15.06
C LEU A 29 2.76 -8.08 -14.28
N ARG A 30 3.17 -8.44 -13.07
CA ARG A 30 2.34 -9.22 -12.15
C ARG A 30 1.18 -8.37 -11.63
N LYS A 31 0.03 -8.99 -11.36
CA LYS A 31 -1.15 -8.31 -10.78
C LYS A 31 -0.81 -7.49 -9.54
N SER A 32 -0.03 -8.07 -8.63
CA SER A 32 0.37 -7.38 -7.39
C SER A 32 1.20 -6.13 -7.67
N GLN A 33 2.10 -6.16 -8.65
CA GLN A 33 2.92 -5.00 -8.99
C GLN A 33 2.08 -3.81 -9.49
N ILE A 34 0.93 -4.05 -10.13
CA ILE A 34 0.01 -2.99 -10.58
C ILE A 34 -0.64 -2.26 -9.40
N ILE A 35 -0.72 -2.89 -8.25
CA ILE A 35 -1.25 -2.27 -7.03
C ILE A 35 -0.11 -1.69 -6.19
N THR A 36 1.03 -2.39 -6.07
CA THR A 36 2.09 -2.03 -5.12
C THR A 36 3.16 -1.11 -5.71
N THR A 37 3.63 -1.38 -6.93
CA THR A 37 4.85 -0.74 -7.46
C THR A 37 4.60 0.05 -8.73
N PHE A 38 3.80 -0.50 -9.63
CA PHE A 38 3.56 0.03 -10.98
C PHE A 38 2.08 0.32 -11.20
N GLY A 39 1.44 0.98 -10.22
CA GLY A 39 0.06 1.43 -10.33
C GLY A 39 -0.12 2.62 -11.29
N PRO A 40 -1.37 3.06 -11.48
CA PRO A 40 -1.67 4.26 -12.26
C PRO A 40 -0.79 5.43 -11.86
N GLY A 41 -0.13 6.06 -12.86
CA GLY A 41 0.82 7.14 -12.63
C GLY A 41 2.27 6.70 -12.37
N ALA A 42 2.57 5.42 -12.18
CA ALA A 42 3.94 4.93 -12.03
C ALA A 42 4.70 4.96 -13.36
N VAL A 43 5.97 5.31 -13.30
CA VAL A 43 6.88 5.20 -14.44
C VAL A 43 7.46 3.79 -14.46
N VAL A 44 7.42 3.14 -15.61
CA VAL A 44 7.90 1.77 -15.81
C VAL A 44 8.87 1.71 -16.98
N ASP A 45 10.01 1.07 -16.76
CA ASP A 45 10.97 0.75 -17.82
C ASP A 45 10.73 -0.68 -18.29
N LEU A 46 10.44 -0.82 -19.56
CA LEU A 46 10.25 -2.08 -20.24
C LEU A 46 11.36 -2.27 -21.27
N GLU A 47 11.54 -3.49 -21.78
CA GLU A 47 12.65 -3.84 -22.68
C GLU A 47 12.83 -2.86 -23.85
N LYS A 48 11.73 -2.40 -24.43
CA LYS A 48 11.76 -1.54 -25.62
C LYS A 48 11.41 -0.08 -25.36
N PHE A 49 10.70 0.22 -24.28
CA PHE A 49 10.14 1.54 -24.02
C PHE A 49 10.14 1.86 -22.52
N SER A 50 10.25 3.14 -22.21
CA SER A 50 9.84 3.68 -20.90
C SER A 50 8.44 4.28 -21.04
N GLY A 51 7.60 4.07 -20.05
CA GLY A 51 6.23 4.55 -20.05
C GLY A 51 5.72 4.91 -18.67
N ILE A 52 4.57 5.55 -18.64
CA ILE A 52 3.81 5.83 -17.42
C ILE A 52 2.48 5.09 -17.48
N ILE A 53 2.17 4.37 -16.43
CA ILE A 53 0.92 3.60 -16.36
C ILE A 53 -0.27 4.56 -16.40
N ALA A 54 -1.21 4.26 -17.27
CA ALA A 54 -2.39 5.08 -17.47
C ALA A 54 -3.33 5.07 -16.26
N SER A 55 -4.16 6.11 -16.15
CA SER A 55 -5.18 6.25 -15.13
C SER A 55 -6.11 5.02 -15.06
N ALA A 56 -6.52 4.66 -13.86
CA ALA A 56 -7.33 3.47 -13.61
C ALA A 56 -8.72 3.53 -14.25
N ASP A 57 -9.28 4.72 -14.50
CA ASP A 57 -10.55 4.87 -15.22
C ASP A 57 -10.52 4.28 -16.63
N LEU A 58 -9.33 4.10 -17.23
CA LEU A 58 -9.18 3.41 -18.52
C LEU A 58 -9.35 1.89 -18.41
N TRP A 59 -9.27 1.29 -17.23
CA TRP A 59 -9.50 -0.14 -17.03
C TRP A 59 -10.91 -0.58 -17.39
N GLU A 60 -11.90 0.28 -17.15
CA GLU A 60 -13.27 0.02 -17.57
C GLU A 60 -13.40 -0.22 -19.08
N ARG A 61 -12.61 0.50 -19.87
CA ARG A 61 -12.60 0.31 -21.33
C ARG A 61 -12.12 -1.09 -21.73
N ALA A 62 -11.10 -1.60 -21.04
CA ALA A 62 -10.59 -2.95 -21.29
C ALA A 62 -11.66 -4.02 -21.06
N TYR A 63 -12.51 -3.85 -20.05
CA TYR A 63 -13.63 -4.75 -19.79
C TYR A 63 -14.80 -4.58 -20.76
N LYS A 64 -15.16 -3.33 -21.13
CA LYS A 64 -16.28 -3.00 -22.01
C LYS A 64 -16.01 -3.39 -23.46
N ASN A 65 -14.79 -3.21 -23.94
CA ASN A 65 -14.43 -3.51 -25.34
C ASN A 65 -14.34 -4.99 -25.68
N SER A 66 -14.03 -5.85 -24.69
CA SER A 66 -13.80 -7.28 -24.94
C SER A 66 -15.07 -8.09 -25.18
N ASN A 67 -16.24 -7.64 -24.72
CA ASN A 67 -17.43 -8.47 -24.67
C ASN A 67 -18.67 -7.80 -25.31
N GLN A 68 -18.53 -6.65 -26.00
CA GLN A 68 -19.67 -5.82 -26.43
C GLN A 68 -20.63 -5.46 -25.27
N GLN A 69 -20.21 -5.68 -24.04
CA GLN A 69 -21.02 -5.45 -22.82
C GLN A 69 -20.84 -3.99 -22.37
N LYS A 70 -21.95 -3.35 -22.07
CA LYS A 70 -21.96 -1.98 -21.51
C LYS A 70 -21.53 -1.92 -20.03
N ARG A 71 -21.34 -3.07 -19.37
CA ARG A 71 -21.08 -3.16 -17.92
C ARG A 71 -19.86 -4.03 -17.62
N ILE A 72 -19.17 -3.72 -16.52
CA ILE A 72 -18.09 -4.55 -15.96
C ILE A 72 -18.74 -5.86 -15.46
N PRO A 73 -18.21 -7.04 -15.85
CA PRO A 73 -18.75 -8.31 -15.38
C PRO A 73 -18.55 -8.47 -13.88
N GLU A 74 -19.52 -9.08 -13.19
CA GLU A 74 -19.46 -9.27 -11.74
C GLU A 74 -18.24 -10.07 -11.29
N SER A 75 -17.84 -11.05 -12.09
CA SER A 75 -16.62 -11.86 -11.84
C SER A 75 -15.30 -11.08 -11.81
N ALA A 76 -15.29 -9.84 -12.33
CA ALA A 76 -14.12 -8.96 -12.27
C ALA A 76 -14.12 -8.05 -11.03
N LYS A 77 -15.25 -7.95 -10.35
CA LYS A 77 -15.37 -7.17 -9.14
C LYS A 77 -14.89 -7.97 -7.92
N ILE A 78 -14.21 -7.29 -7.06
CA ILE A 78 -13.74 -7.82 -5.78
C ILE A 78 -14.53 -7.11 -4.71
N HIS A 79 -15.16 -7.89 -3.86
CA HIS A 79 -15.93 -7.39 -2.73
C HIS A 79 -15.24 -7.73 -1.41
N ASP A 80 -15.09 -6.71 -0.57
CA ASP A 80 -14.78 -6.81 0.84
C ASP A 80 -15.47 -5.64 1.54
N ARG A 81 -16.52 -5.95 2.26
CA ARG A 81 -17.40 -4.94 2.82
C ARG A 81 -16.70 -4.00 3.79
N ASN A 82 -15.83 -4.54 4.65
CA ASN A 82 -15.13 -3.74 5.63
C ASN A 82 -14.24 -2.70 4.95
N LEU A 83 -13.51 -3.13 3.93
CA LEU A 83 -12.65 -2.23 3.16
C LEU A 83 -13.47 -1.30 2.26
N GLU A 84 -14.58 -1.77 1.67
CA GLU A 84 -15.50 -0.93 0.89
C GLU A 84 -16.09 0.19 1.73
N HIS A 85 -16.51 -0.13 2.95
CA HIS A 85 -17.07 0.84 3.89
C HIS A 85 -16.01 1.84 4.35
N LEU A 86 -14.81 1.34 4.72
CA LEU A 86 -13.68 2.17 5.12
C LEU A 86 -13.28 3.19 4.05
N LEU A 87 -13.31 2.79 2.78
CA LEU A 87 -12.86 3.61 1.65
C LEU A 87 -14.01 4.31 0.90
N GLY A 88 -15.26 4.08 1.26
CA GLY A 88 -16.42 4.70 0.65
C GLY A 88 -16.63 4.32 -0.82
N VAL A 89 -16.28 3.09 -1.20
CA VAL A 89 -16.42 2.55 -2.56
C VAL A 89 -17.40 1.37 -2.59
N ARG A 90 -17.90 1.03 -3.78
CA ARG A 90 -18.85 -0.07 -3.94
C ARG A 90 -18.20 -1.42 -4.20
N TYR A 91 -17.00 -1.44 -4.77
CA TYR A 91 -16.21 -2.64 -5.07
C TYR A 91 -14.79 -2.27 -5.43
N PHE A 92 -13.92 -3.26 -5.54
CA PHE A 92 -12.57 -3.11 -6.09
C PHE A 92 -12.51 -3.80 -7.46
N LEU A 93 -11.68 -3.27 -8.35
CA LEU A 93 -11.50 -3.82 -9.68
C LEU A 93 -10.06 -4.32 -9.86
N ALA A 94 -9.95 -5.61 -10.16
CA ALA A 94 -8.66 -6.19 -10.51
C ALA A 94 -8.25 -5.78 -11.93
N PRO A 95 -6.94 -5.61 -12.21
CA PRO A 95 -6.47 -5.50 -13.57
C PRO A 95 -6.81 -6.79 -14.33
N LYS A 96 -7.28 -6.66 -15.56
CA LYS A 96 -7.62 -7.80 -16.41
C LYS A 96 -6.36 -8.61 -16.76
N THR A 97 -6.43 -9.93 -16.73
CA THR A 97 -5.29 -10.81 -16.97
C THR A 97 -5.49 -11.74 -18.16
N MET A 98 -4.38 -12.28 -18.69
CA MET A 98 -4.38 -13.20 -19.82
C MET A 98 -5.05 -14.55 -19.51
N GLU A 99 -5.07 -15.00 -18.25
CA GLU A 99 -5.62 -16.29 -17.84
C GLU A 99 -7.13 -16.43 -18.07
N SER A 100 -7.85 -15.33 -18.13
CA SER A 100 -9.30 -15.36 -18.30
C SER A 100 -9.78 -15.67 -19.73
N ASN A 101 -8.87 -15.80 -20.73
CA ASN A 101 -9.29 -15.95 -22.13
C ASN A 101 -8.29 -16.77 -22.97
N LYS A 102 -8.05 -18.02 -22.62
CA LYS A 102 -7.27 -18.94 -23.49
C LYS A 102 -7.89 -19.15 -24.89
N ASN A 103 -9.10 -18.66 -25.12
CA ASN A 103 -9.86 -18.89 -26.37
C ASN A 103 -10.15 -17.62 -27.20
N SER A 104 -9.62 -16.44 -26.87
CA SER A 104 -9.85 -15.26 -27.69
C SER A 104 -8.60 -14.84 -28.46
N SER A 105 -8.71 -14.77 -29.77
CA SER A 105 -7.68 -14.29 -30.69
C SER A 105 -7.37 -12.78 -30.57
N ASN A 106 -8.03 -12.07 -29.67
CA ASN A 106 -7.89 -10.62 -29.50
C ASN A 106 -7.11 -10.29 -28.21
N HIS A 107 -5.79 -10.46 -28.25
CA HIS A 107 -4.87 -10.22 -27.14
C HIS A 107 -4.88 -8.76 -26.63
N LEU A 108 -5.34 -7.82 -27.43
CA LEU A 108 -5.27 -6.37 -27.15
C LEU A 108 -6.31 -5.86 -26.16
N SER A 109 -7.33 -6.65 -25.83
CA SER A 109 -8.42 -6.24 -24.93
C SER A 109 -8.16 -6.47 -23.44
N GLN A 110 -6.98 -6.99 -23.08
CA GLN A 110 -6.71 -7.53 -21.75
C GLN A 110 -5.66 -6.75 -20.96
N ASP A 111 -5.12 -5.67 -21.52
CA ASP A 111 -3.90 -5.04 -21.02
C ASP A 111 -4.19 -3.80 -20.17
N VAL A 112 -3.29 -3.54 -19.22
CA VAL A 112 -3.17 -2.26 -18.56
C VAL A 112 -2.46 -1.30 -19.52
N TYR A 113 -3.08 -0.16 -19.82
CA TYR A 113 -2.51 0.80 -20.73
C TYR A 113 -1.37 1.59 -20.07
N ALA A 114 -0.36 1.94 -20.88
CA ALA A 114 0.67 2.88 -20.49
C ALA A 114 0.96 3.85 -21.64
N PHE A 115 1.30 5.09 -21.29
CA PHE A 115 1.72 6.10 -22.26
C PHE A 115 3.24 6.19 -22.29
N ARG A 116 3.83 6.46 -23.46
CA ARG A 116 5.27 6.68 -23.55
C ARG A 116 5.64 7.91 -22.73
N PHE A 117 6.58 7.72 -21.79
CA PHE A 117 7.10 8.75 -20.92
C PHE A 117 8.48 8.30 -20.38
N PRO A 118 9.47 9.20 -20.23
CA PRO A 118 9.46 10.61 -20.58
C PRO A 118 9.38 10.86 -22.09
N TYR A 119 8.95 12.04 -22.49
CA TYR A 119 8.91 12.42 -23.91
C TYR A 119 10.30 12.79 -24.45
N MET A 120 11.16 13.36 -23.58
CA MET A 120 12.53 13.72 -23.91
C MET A 120 13.40 12.48 -24.12
N HIS A 121 14.02 12.38 -25.27
CA HIS A 121 14.95 11.33 -25.66
C HIS A 121 16.23 11.94 -26.22
N PHE A 122 17.28 11.15 -26.27
CA PHE A 122 18.51 11.52 -26.94
C PHE A 122 19.02 10.41 -27.87
N CYS A 123 19.79 10.79 -28.86
CA CYS A 123 20.51 9.86 -29.72
C CYS A 123 21.93 9.64 -29.16
N PRO A 124 22.33 8.38 -28.86
CA PRO A 124 23.67 8.10 -28.31
C PRO A 124 24.80 8.44 -29.27
N ALA A 125 24.55 8.49 -30.58
CA ALA A 125 25.57 8.75 -31.59
C ALA A 125 25.77 10.24 -31.91
N CYS A 126 24.67 11.01 -32.09
CA CYS A 126 24.78 12.43 -32.45
C CYS A 126 24.50 13.37 -31.25
N GLY A 127 24.14 12.84 -30.10
CA GLY A 127 23.86 13.57 -28.87
C GLY A 127 22.59 14.43 -28.89
N ARG A 128 21.87 14.54 -30.00
CA ARG A 128 20.65 15.38 -30.06
C ARG A 128 19.65 14.97 -28.99
N LEU A 129 19.12 15.97 -28.28
CA LEU A 129 18.21 15.85 -27.17
C LEU A 129 16.94 16.67 -27.47
N ASP A 130 15.81 15.98 -27.67
CA ASP A 130 14.49 16.58 -27.91
C ASP A 130 13.40 15.53 -27.62
N VAL A 131 12.15 15.90 -27.82
CA VAL A 131 11.03 14.97 -27.72
C VAL A 131 11.12 13.89 -28.81
N TYR A 132 10.78 12.65 -28.45
CA TYR A 132 11.02 11.48 -29.31
C TYR A 132 10.40 11.58 -30.72
N TRP A 133 9.25 12.24 -30.86
CA TRP A 133 8.61 12.38 -32.17
C TRP A 133 9.29 13.44 -33.09
N LYS A 134 10.09 14.34 -32.52
CA LYS A 134 10.96 15.25 -33.32
C LYS A 134 12.27 14.58 -33.71
N LEU A 135 12.81 13.72 -32.84
CA LEU A 135 14.07 13.03 -33.07
C LEU A 135 13.95 11.76 -33.89
N GLY A 136 12.83 11.05 -33.74
CA GLY A 136 12.69 9.69 -34.23
C GLY A 136 12.14 9.60 -35.66
N SER A 137 12.54 8.53 -36.33
CA SER A 137 11.96 8.05 -37.59
C SER A 137 11.52 6.59 -37.38
N GLY A 138 10.63 6.12 -38.24
CA GLY A 138 10.04 4.79 -38.24
C GLY A 138 8.53 4.85 -38.37
N ASP A 139 7.97 3.80 -38.99
CA ASP A 139 6.57 3.75 -39.42
C ASP A 139 5.56 3.70 -38.26
N ASN A 140 5.78 4.35 -37.17
CA ASN A 140 4.84 4.57 -36.06
C ASN A 140 5.45 4.49 -34.65
N ASP A 141 6.71 4.12 -34.46
CA ASP A 141 7.29 3.96 -33.11
C ASP A 141 8.38 4.98 -32.75
N PHE A 142 8.92 5.74 -33.74
CA PHE A 142 9.97 6.76 -33.56
C PHE A 142 11.16 6.29 -32.70
N THR A 143 11.54 5.05 -32.85
CA THR A 143 12.57 4.45 -32.00
C THR A 143 13.98 4.74 -32.46
N THR A 144 14.17 5.16 -33.72
CA THR A 144 15.48 5.39 -34.34
C THR A 144 15.70 6.85 -34.70
N CYS A 145 16.95 7.33 -34.55
CA CYS A 145 17.28 8.71 -34.87
C CYS A 145 17.19 9.01 -36.39
N ARG A 146 16.45 10.07 -36.74
CA ARG A 146 16.33 10.54 -38.15
C ARG A 146 17.49 11.43 -38.60
N HIS A 147 18.34 11.91 -37.66
CA HIS A 147 19.30 12.97 -37.92
C HIS A 147 20.74 12.50 -38.18
N CYS A 148 21.12 11.31 -37.69
CA CYS A 148 22.50 10.84 -37.81
C CYS A 148 22.74 9.77 -38.87
N GLY A 149 21.74 9.43 -39.66
CA GLY A 149 21.88 8.46 -40.79
C GLY A 149 22.15 6.99 -40.38
N LYS A 150 22.54 6.74 -39.16
CA LYS A 150 22.98 5.42 -38.67
C LYS A 150 21.87 4.63 -37.95
N LYS A 151 20.61 5.07 -37.99
CA LYS A 151 19.44 4.42 -37.36
C LYS A 151 19.64 3.95 -35.92
N HIS A 152 20.44 4.70 -35.12
CA HIS A 152 20.62 4.38 -33.71
C HIS A 152 19.32 4.52 -32.93
N LYS A 153 19.06 3.58 -32.02
CA LYS A 153 17.90 3.64 -31.10
C LYS A 153 18.00 4.88 -30.21
N LEU A 154 16.88 5.57 -30.06
CA LEU A 154 16.76 6.70 -29.14
C LEU A 154 16.66 6.17 -27.71
N ILE A 155 17.35 6.85 -26.80
CA ILE A 155 17.36 6.54 -25.37
C ILE A 155 16.47 7.54 -24.64
N PRO A 156 15.48 7.09 -23.85
CA PRO A 156 14.68 7.99 -23.04
C PRO A 156 15.52 8.66 -21.96
N SER A 157 15.17 9.90 -21.60
CA SER A 157 15.84 10.66 -20.56
C SER A 157 15.87 9.88 -19.23
N ARG A 158 17.02 9.91 -18.54
CA ARG A 158 17.15 9.39 -17.15
C ARG A 158 16.46 10.31 -16.14
N PHE A 159 16.25 11.58 -16.50
CA PHE A 159 15.78 12.62 -15.60
C PHE A 159 14.35 13.01 -15.92
N VAL A 160 13.59 13.19 -14.88
CA VAL A 160 12.24 13.74 -14.87
C VAL A 160 12.14 14.83 -13.81
N ALA A 161 11.09 15.61 -13.83
CA ALA A 161 10.81 16.60 -12.81
C ALA A 161 9.44 16.34 -12.20
N ALA A 162 9.35 16.31 -10.88
CA ALA A 162 8.08 16.10 -10.17
C ALA A 162 7.94 17.09 -9.01
N CYS A 163 6.71 17.33 -8.58
CA CYS A 163 6.40 18.14 -7.41
C CYS A 163 5.75 17.28 -6.30
N ILE A 164 5.71 17.81 -5.09
CA ILE A 164 5.09 17.15 -3.93
C ILE A 164 3.59 16.88 -4.11
N ASN A 165 2.90 17.68 -4.97
CA ASN A 165 1.51 17.44 -5.35
C ASN A 165 1.39 16.33 -6.42
N GLY A 166 2.48 15.60 -6.71
CA GLY A 166 2.53 14.41 -7.54
C GLY A 166 2.48 14.66 -9.05
N HIS A 167 2.49 15.90 -9.53
CA HIS A 167 2.65 16.17 -10.94
C HIS A 167 4.05 15.77 -11.41
N ILE A 168 4.16 15.31 -12.66
CA ILE A 168 5.42 14.87 -13.25
C ILE A 168 5.50 15.33 -14.71
N GLU A 169 6.69 15.78 -15.11
CA GLU A 169 6.99 16.15 -16.50
C GLU A 169 8.44 15.80 -16.85
N ASP A 170 8.77 15.94 -18.13
CA ASP A 170 10.17 15.84 -18.55
C ASP A 170 11.05 16.83 -17.78
N PHE A 171 12.29 16.44 -17.50
CA PHE A 171 13.26 17.37 -16.92
C PHE A 171 13.40 18.60 -17.84
N PRO A 172 13.36 19.82 -17.31
CA PRO A 172 13.33 21.04 -18.11
C PRO A 172 14.73 21.42 -18.63
N PHE A 173 15.31 20.60 -19.52
CA PHE A 173 16.69 20.79 -20.02
C PHE A 173 16.94 22.19 -20.60
N ASN A 174 15.99 22.77 -21.32
CA ASN A 174 16.13 24.10 -21.88
C ASN A 174 16.25 25.15 -20.77
N TRP A 175 15.39 25.10 -19.77
CA TRP A 175 15.47 25.99 -18.60
C TRP A 175 16.76 25.76 -17.82
N TRP A 176 17.19 24.49 -17.67
CA TRP A 176 18.40 24.12 -16.95
C TRP A 176 19.63 24.79 -17.53
N VAL A 177 19.82 24.73 -18.86
CA VAL A 177 20.96 25.32 -19.56
C VAL A 177 20.91 26.85 -19.51
N HIS A 178 19.74 27.44 -19.68
CA HIS A 178 19.61 28.90 -19.86
C HIS A 178 19.23 29.66 -18.59
N ARG A 179 18.94 28.95 -17.49
CA ARG A 179 18.55 29.55 -16.21
C ARG A 179 17.39 30.53 -16.31
N GLY A 180 16.45 30.31 -17.20
CA GLY A 180 15.29 31.15 -17.37
C GLY A 180 14.42 30.80 -18.57
N LYS A 181 13.50 31.68 -18.89
CA LYS A 181 12.65 31.54 -20.05
C LYS A 181 13.46 31.84 -21.31
N THR A 182 13.50 30.88 -22.22
CA THR A 182 13.95 31.12 -23.60
C THR A 182 12.73 31.28 -24.48
N GLN A 183 12.73 32.27 -25.34
CA GLN A 183 11.61 32.55 -26.24
C GLN A 183 11.59 31.66 -27.50
N LEU A 184 12.62 30.85 -27.71
CA LEU A 184 12.81 30.08 -28.93
C LEU A 184 13.06 28.61 -28.65
N ASP A 185 12.71 27.75 -29.62
CA ASP A 185 13.03 26.32 -29.66
C ASP A 185 14.56 26.13 -29.85
N HIS A 186 15.29 26.18 -28.76
CA HIS A 186 16.71 25.92 -28.77
C HIS A 186 17.01 24.44 -29.00
N LYS A 187 17.97 24.15 -29.89
CA LYS A 187 18.40 22.78 -30.20
C LYS A 187 19.43 22.34 -29.18
N LEU A 188 19.07 21.31 -28.43
CA LEU A 188 19.92 20.79 -27.37
C LEU A 188 20.65 19.51 -27.80
N LYS A 189 21.82 19.32 -27.21
CA LYS A 189 22.61 18.08 -27.27
C LYS A 189 23.07 17.67 -25.89
N ILE A 190 23.12 16.37 -25.66
CA ILE A 190 23.78 15.76 -24.51
C ILE A 190 25.16 15.27 -24.94
N ARG A 191 26.17 15.55 -24.13
CA ARG A 191 27.56 15.09 -24.29
C ARG A 191 27.97 14.40 -23.02
N PHE A 192 28.77 13.37 -23.15
CA PHE A 192 29.36 12.65 -22.03
C PHE A 192 30.85 12.92 -22.02
N ASN A 193 31.36 13.44 -20.91
CA ASN A 193 32.78 13.59 -20.69
C ASN A 193 33.30 12.30 -20.00
N ASN A 194 34.28 11.64 -20.61
CA ASN A 194 34.75 10.33 -20.17
C ASN A 194 35.69 10.42 -18.93
N THR A 195 35.80 11.57 -18.30
CA THR A 195 36.71 11.80 -17.17
C THR A 195 36.18 11.28 -15.83
N SER A 196 34.87 11.12 -15.70
CA SER A 196 34.25 10.61 -14.47
C SER A 196 32.94 9.87 -14.80
N GLY A 197 32.45 9.05 -13.88
CA GLY A 197 31.18 8.30 -14.03
C GLY A 197 29.95 9.02 -13.44
N GLY A 198 30.11 10.22 -12.88
CA GLY A 198 29.08 10.95 -12.14
C GLY A 198 28.20 11.85 -13.01
N LEU A 199 27.30 12.58 -12.38
CA LEU A 199 26.41 13.56 -13.04
C LEU A 199 27.17 14.72 -13.64
N GLU A 200 28.33 15.06 -13.12
CA GLU A 200 29.24 16.09 -13.63
C GLU A 200 29.73 15.77 -15.04
N SER A 201 29.81 14.49 -15.42
CA SER A 201 30.23 14.07 -16.76
C SER A 201 29.16 14.28 -17.83
N ILE A 202 27.92 14.55 -17.45
CA ILE A 202 26.80 14.76 -18.38
C ILE A 202 26.65 16.25 -18.61
N ILE A 203 26.93 16.70 -19.85
CA ILE A 203 26.86 18.09 -20.24
C ILE A 203 25.72 18.30 -21.24
N ILE A 204 24.85 19.24 -20.95
CA ILE A 204 23.80 19.68 -21.88
C ILE A 204 24.30 20.92 -22.59
N HIS A 205 24.42 20.83 -23.91
CA HIS A 205 24.89 21.90 -24.80
C HIS A 205 23.76 22.40 -25.68
N CYS A 206 23.68 23.71 -25.87
CA CYS A 206 22.74 24.35 -26.80
C CYS A 206 23.43 24.71 -28.12
N ASP A 207 23.11 23.99 -29.18
CA ASP A 207 23.65 24.29 -30.52
C ASP A 207 23.21 25.67 -31.06
N THR A 208 22.13 26.24 -30.54
CA THR A 208 21.57 27.51 -31.02
C THR A 208 22.34 28.73 -30.49
N CYS A 209 22.76 28.71 -29.21
CA CYS A 209 23.41 29.87 -28.57
C CYS A 209 24.76 29.56 -27.93
N GLY A 210 25.26 28.33 -28.04
CA GLY A 210 26.55 27.90 -27.49
C GLY A 210 26.60 27.72 -25.99
N LYS A 211 25.55 28.02 -25.25
CA LYS A 211 25.51 27.79 -23.78
C LYS A 211 25.54 26.31 -23.47
N GLU A 212 26.27 25.97 -22.43
CA GLU A 212 26.31 24.59 -21.91
C GLU A 212 26.26 24.56 -20.39
N ARG A 213 25.85 23.42 -19.86
CA ARG A 213 25.79 23.18 -18.43
C ARG A 213 25.86 21.71 -18.10
N SER A 214 26.70 21.39 -17.10
CA SER A 214 26.73 20.06 -16.50
C SER A 214 25.45 19.75 -15.74
N MET A 215 25.14 18.44 -15.63
CA MET A 215 24.07 17.94 -14.78
C MET A 215 24.49 17.81 -13.31
N GLU A 216 25.70 18.24 -12.97
CA GLU A 216 26.16 18.33 -11.58
C GLU A 216 25.19 19.15 -10.72
N GLY A 217 24.85 18.62 -9.54
CA GLY A 217 23.91 19.27 -8.62
C GLY A 217 22.45 19.29 -9.08
N CYS A 218 22.09 18.70 -10.24
CA CYS A 218 20.71 18.72 -10.73
C CYS A 218 19.69 18.01 -9.78
N MET A 219 20.18 17.11 -8.90
CA MET A 219 19.36 16.39 -7.93
C MET A 219 19.22 17.11 -6.58
N SER A 220 19.90 18.26 -6.39
CA SER A 220 19.75 19.02 -5.15
C SER A 220 18.33 19.59 -5.00
N ALA A 221 17.86 19.75 -3.78
CA ALA A 221 16.51 20.24 -3.48
C ALA A 221 16.18 21.59 -4.15
N ASN A 222 17.22 22.43 -4.37
CA ASN A 222 17.11 23.76 -4.97
C ASN A 222 17.47 23.81 -6.47
N ALA A 223 17.76 22.67 -7.10
CA ALA A 223 18.23 22.62 -8.50
C ALA A 223 17.27 23.31 -9.46
N LEU A 224 15.98 23.11 -9.28
CA LEU A 224 14.91 23.66 -10.10
C LEU A 224 14.21 24.87 -9.44
N ARG A 225 14.85 25.52 -8.46
CA ARG A 225 14.30 26.73 -7.82
C ARG A 225 14.01 27.80 -8.87
N GLY A 226 12.74 28.25 -8.91
CA GLY A 226 12.24 29.21 -9.91
C GLY A 226 11.60 28.58 -11.14
N TYR A 227 11.72 27.26 -11.33
CA TYR A 227 10.94 26.55 -12.35
C TYR A 227 9.58 26.15 -11.73
N LYS A 228 8.50 26.66 -12.31
CA LYS A 228 7.14 26.43 -11.82
C LYS A 228 6.59 25.10 -12.33
N CYS A 229 5.89 24.39 -11.45
CA CYS A 229 5.10 23.23 -11.84
C CYS A 229 4.04 23.63 -12.89
N LYS A 230 3.87 22.77 -13.91
CA LYS A 230 2.87 22.98 -14.95
C LYS A 230 1.62 22.12 -14.76
N GLY A 231 1.50 21.45 -13.60
CA GLY A 231 0.36 20.60 -13.26
C GLY A 231 0.17 19.40 -14.19
N LYS A 232 1.25 18.90 -14.83
CA LYS A 232 1.14 17.84 -15.82
C LYS A 232 0.85 16.48 -15.21
N ARG A 233 -0.08 15.75 -15.85
CA ARG A 233 -0.50 14.39 -15.51
C ARG A 233 -0.44 13.48 -16.72
N PRO A 234 0.77 13.08 -17.18
CA PRO A 234 0.92 12.30 -18.40
C PRO A 234 0.19 10.95 -18.38
N TRP A 235 -0.13 10.39 -17.21
CA TRP A 235 -0.93 9.17 -17.07
C TRP A 235 -2.41 9.32 -17.45
N GLY A 236 -2.93 10.53 -17.54
CA GLY A 236 -4.29 10.83 -18.01
C GLY A 236 -4.43 10.94 -19.51
N GLY A 237 -3.33 10.90 -20.23
CA GLY A 237 -3.29 11.20 -21.65
C GLY A 237 -3.22 12.70 -21.95
N LYS A 238 -3.32 13.07 -23.23
CA LYS A 238 -3.13 14.46 -23.67
C LYS A 238 -4.37 15.36 -23.55
N SER A 239 -5.39 15.01 -22.80
CA SER A 239 -6.55 15.88 -22.61
C SER A 239 -6.16 17.15 -21.86
N LYS A 240 -6.54 18.32 -22.35
CA LYS A 240 -6.33 19.62 -21.68
C LYS A 240 -7.00 19.69 -20.31
N GLU A 241 -8.02 18.84 -20.06
CA GLU A 241 -8.76 18.74 -18.79
C GLU A 241 -7.94 18.14 -17.66
N VAL A 242 -6.78 17.54 -17.98
CA VAL A 242 -5.91 16.81 -17.04
C VAL A 242 -4.80 17.70 -16.45
N TRP A 243 -4.81 18.99 -16.72
CA TRP A 243 -3.76 19.90 -16.27
C TRP A 243 -4.27 20.80 -15.15
N GLU A 244 -3.60 20.75 -14.00
CA GLU A 244 -3.79 21.72 -12.93
C GLU A 244 -2.96 22.97 -13.22
N LYS A 245 -3.63 24.05 -13.63
CA LYS A 245 -2.96 25.26 -14.13
C LYS A 245 -2.25 26.06 -13.03
N ASP A 246 -2.67 25.92 -11.78
CA ASP A 246 -2.29 26.82 -10.68
C ASP A 246 -1.46 26.14 -9.59
N CYS A 247 -0.79 25.02 -9.89
CA CYS A 247 0.09 24.37 -8.93
C CYS A 247 1.30 25.26 -8.61
N ILE A 248 1.42 25.65 -7.33
CA ILE A 248 2.51 26.51 -6.83
C ILE A 248 3.68 25.70 -6.24
N ALA A 249 3.58 24.38 -6.19
CA ALA A 249 4.60 23.52 -5.61
C ALA A 249 5.92 23.59 -6.39
N GLY A 250 7.04 23.60 -5.68
CA GLY A 250 8.38 23.52 -6.26
C GLY A 250 8.61 22.20 -6.99
N MET A 251 9.36 22.27 -8.08
CA MET A 251 9.74 21.07 -8.83
C MET A 251 11.07 20.52 -8.35
N HIS A 252 11.14 19.20 -8.27
CA HIS A 252 12.33 18.43 -7.90
C HIS A 252 12.77 17.57 -9.08
N ALA A 253 14.07 17.55 -9.35
CA ALA A 253 14.62 16.65 -10.35
C ALA A 253 14.77 15.25 -9.75
N LEU A 254 14.33 14.25 -10.48
CA LEU A 254 14.37 12.85 -10.06
C LEU A 254 14.96 11.99 -11.17
N GLN A 255 15.61 10.89 -10.80
CA GLN A 255 15.89 9.82 -11.75
C GLN A 255 14.61 9.01 -11.96
N ARG A 256 14.24 8.74 -13.22
CA ARG A 256 12.96 8.09 -13.54
C ARG A 256 12.78 6.70 -12.91
N GLY A 257 13.87 6.00 -12.62
CA GLY A 257 13.86 4.69 -11.96
C GLY A 257 14.04 4.74 -10.45
N ALA A 258 14.08 5.94 -9.85
CA ALA A 258 14.22 6.08 -8.41
C ALA A 258 12.89 5.83 -7.70
N SER A 259 12.95 5.29 -6.48
CA SER A 259 11.76 4.98 -5.67
C SER A 259 10.90 6.21 -5.38
N ASN A 260 11.52 7.39 -5.25
CA ASN A 260 10.81 8.64 -4.98
C ASN A 260 10.03 9.23 -6.17
N VAL A 261 10.05 8.54 -7.31
CA VAL A 261 9.15 8.85 -8.45
C VAL A 261 7.74 8.37 -8.20
N TYR A 262 7.56 7.30 -7.42
CA TYR A 262 6.24 6.74 -7.14
C TYR A 262 6.22 5.97 -5.82
N TYR A 263 5.43 6.44 -4.89
CA TYR A 263 5.10 5.75 -3.65
C TYR A 263 3.61 5.40 -3.66
N SER A 264 3.28 4.14 -3.73
CA SER A 264 1.88 3.68 -3.66
C SER A 264 1.30 3.90 -2.27
N VAL A 265 0.06 4.36 -2.20
CA VAL A 265 -0.73 4.42 -0.97
C VAL A 265 -1.73 3.28 -1.01
N ILE A 266 -1.53 2.30 -0.14
CA ILE A 266 -2.29 1.06 -0.13
C ILE A 266 -3.08 0.96 1.17
N ARG A 267 -4.27 0.35 1.08
CA ARG A 267 -5.06 -0.08 2.23
C ARG A 267 -5.46 -1.53 2.03
N SER A 268 -5.48 -2.29 3.11
CA SER A 268 -5.90 -3.68 3.06
C SER A 268 -6.78 -4.06 4.24
N ALA A 269 -7.63 -5.05 4.03
CA ALA A 269 -8.42 -5.70 5.04
C ALA A 269 -8.31 -7.22 4.89
N LEU A 270 -8.30 -7.93 6.01
CA LEU A 270 -8.48 -9.37 6.00
C LEU A 270 -9.97 -9.67 5.89
N THR A 271 -10.31 -10.55 4.95
CA THR A 271 -11.69 -11.04 4.85
C THR A 271 -11.93 -12.00 5.99
N ILE A 272 -12.57 -11.50 7.04
CA ILE A 272 -12.97 -12.29 8.19
C ILE A 272 -14.38 -12.85 7.94
N PRO A 273 -14.70 -14.05 8.50
CA PRO A 273 -16.07 -14.51 8.49
C PRO A 273 -16.90 -13.46 9.19
N GLU A 274 -17.91 -13.03 8.54
CA GLU A 274 -18.88 -12.23 9.24
C GLU A 274 -19.40 -13.08 10.40
N CYS A 275 -19.09 -12.70 11.63
CA CYS A 275 -19.89 -13.07 12.80
C CYS A 275 -21.27 -12.40 12.62
N ARG A 276 -21.84 -12.54 11.44
CA ARG A 276 -23.10 -11.94 11.10
C ARG A 276 -24.20 -12.89 11.40
N ASP A 277 -25.06 -12.35 12.18
CA ASP A 277 -26.45 -12.75 12.10
C ASP A 277 -26.84 -12.82 10.60
N PRO A 278 -27.23 -13.98 10.08
CA PRO A 278 -27.68 -14.13 8.70
C PRO A 278 -28.67 -13.06 8.25
N PHE A 279 -29.33 -12.38 9.19
CA PHE A 279 -30.18 -11.23 8.94
C PHE A 279 -29.47 -10.03 8.30
N TYR A 280 -28.23 -9.75 8.69
CA TYR A 280 -27.47 -8.65 8.09
C TYR A 280 -26.99 -8.99 6.68
N GLN A 281 -26.70 -10.26 6.43
CA GLN A 281 -26.39 -10.73 5.09
C GLN A 281 -27.62 -10.61 4.17
N LEU A 282 -28.81 -10.93 4.69
CA LEU A 282 -30.06 -10.71 3.97
C LEU A 282 -30.28 -9.23 3.60
N LEU A 283 -29.92 -8.29 4.48
CA LEU A 283 -30.07 -6.86 4.20
C LEU A 283 -29.05 -6.36 3.16
N ASP A 284 -27.88 -6.97 3.08
CA ASP A 284 -26.88 -6.64 2.05
C ASP A 284 -27.29 -7.16 0.67
N ASP A 285 -27.81 -8.38 0.62
CA ASP A 285 -28.28 -8.99 -0.61
C ASP A 285 -29.57 -8.28 -1.13
N HIS A 286 -30.34 -7.67 -0.20
CA HIS A 286 -31.61 -7.00 -0.45
C HIS A 286 -31.67 -5.59 0.15
N PRO A 287 -30.89 -4.62 -0.38
CA PRO A 287 -30.84 -3.25 0.15
C PRO A 287 -32.18 -2.50 0.08
N GLU A 288 -33.12 -2.99 -0.75
CA GLU A 288 -34.49 -2.50 -0.81
C GLU A 288 -35.29 -2.75 0.49
N LEU A 289 -34.95 -3.79 1.25
CA LEU A 289 -35.60 -4.08 2.53
C LEU A 289 -35.37 -3.00 3.56
N LEU A 290 -34.20 -2.42 3.59
CA LEU A 290 -33.85 -1.32 4.52
C LEU A 290 -34.65 -0.06 4.17
N LYS A 291 -34.72 0.29 2.89
CA LYS A 291 -35.51 1.45 2.42
C LYS A 291 -36.97 1.29 2.78
N LEU A 292 -37.50 0.11 2.51
CA LEU A 292 -38.89 -0.22 2.84
C LEU A 292 -39.17 -0.15 4.35
N TYR A 293 -38.27 -0.69 5.17
CA TYR A 293 -38.38 -0.57 6.63
C TYR A 293 -38.43 0.89 7.08
N GLN A 294 -37.62 1.75 6.50
CA GLN A 294 -37.60 3.19 6.82
C GLN A 294 -38.91 3.90 6.38
N GLU A 295 -39.49 3.50 5.26
CA GLU A 295 -40.78 4.01 4.77
C GLU A 295 -41.93 3.57 5.64
N ILE A 296 -41.98 2.28 6.00
CA ILE A 296 -43.03 1.71 6.87
C ILE A 296 -42.98 2.35 8.27
N LYS A 297 -41.77 2.64 8.79
CA LYS A 297 -41.58 3.31 10.07
C LYS A 297 -42.20 4.71 10.11
N LYS A 298 -42.29 5.39 8.98
CA LYS A 298 -42.92 6.71 8.84
C LYS A 298 -44.46 6.65 8.75
N THR A 299 -45.06 5.46 8.56
CA THR A 299 -46.49 5.28 8.32
C THR A 299 -47.11 4.37 9.39
N PRO A 300 -47.55 4.91 10.56
CA PRO A 300 -47.96 4.12 11.73
C PRO A 300 -49.19 3.20 11.52
N ALA A 301 -49.97 3.42 10.47
CA ALA A 301 -51.22 2.71 10.23
C ALA A 301 -51.09 1.32 9.58
N VAL A 302 -49.86 0.91 9.22
CA VAL A 302 -49.64 -0.32 8.46
C VAL A 302 -48.99 -1.38 9.36
N SER A 303 -49.53 -2.61 9.32
CA SER A 303 -48.97 -3.76 10.02
C SER A 303 -47.57 -4.09 9.46
N MET A 304 -46.56 -3.72 10.19
CA MET A 304 -45.15 -3.94 9.81
C MET A 304 -44.84 -5.43 9.59
N THR A 305 -45.42 -6.31 10.39
CA THR A 305 -45.24 -7.77 10.30
C THR A 305 -45.78 -8.34 8.99
N GLY A 306 -46.96 -7.88 8.57
CA GLY A 306 -47.60 -8.37 7.34
C GLY A 306 -46.86 -7.93 6.08
N LEU A 307 -46.38 -6.67 6.03
CA LEU A 307 -45.68 -6.12 4.87
C LEU A 307 -44.28 -6.68 4.72
N LEU A 308 -43.48 -6.71 5.79
CA LEU A 308 -42.12 -7.24 5.75
C LEU A 308 -42.10 -8.73 5.40
N GLY A 309 -43.05 -9.53 5.95
CA GLY A 309 -43.15 -10.95 5.67
C GLY A 309 -43.71 -11.29 4.27
N ALA A 310 -44.38 -10.36 3.60
CA ALA A 310 -44.94 -10.58 2.25
C ALA A 310 -43.91 -10.35 1.12
N ILE A 311 -42.79 -9.64 1.42
CA ILE A 311 -41.87 -9.15 0.41
C ILE A 311 -40.67 -10.10 0.22
N ASN A 312 -40.23 -10.76 1.28
CA ASN A 312 -39.09 -11.67 1.22
C ASN A 312 -39.34 -12.90 2.10
N SER A 313 -39.15 -14.11 1.55
CA SER A 313 -39.34 -15.37 2.25
C SER A 313 -38.42 -15.55 3.44
N ASP A 314 -37.19 -15.12 3.33
CA ASP A 314 -36.15 -15.27 4.34
C ASP A 314 -36.41 -14.31 5.51
N LEU A 315 -36.85 -13.08 5.20
CA LEU A 315 -37.32 -12.12 6.21
C LEU A 315 -38.54 -12.64 6.97
N LYS A 316 -39.44 -13.34 6.29
CA LYS A 316 -40.61 -13.98 6.93
C LYS A 316 -40.19 -15.07 7.91
N GLU A 317 -39.18 -15.88 7.54
CA GLU A 317 -38.62 -16.90 8.41
C GLU A 317 -37.98 -16.26 9.66
N TYR A 318 -37.22 -15.17 9.50
CA TYR A 318 -36.65 -14.40 10.62
C TYR A 318 -37.73 -13.81 11.54
N LEU A 319 -38.77 -13.22 10.98
CA LEU A 319 -39.89 -12.68 11.76
C LEU A 319 -40.59 -13.76 12.57
N THR A 320 -40.72 -14.96 11.99
CA THR A 320 -41.37 -16.11 12.65
C THR A 320 -40.50 -16.66 13.77
N LYS A 321 -39.19 -16.73 13.56
CA LYS A 321 -38.22 -17.31 14.50
C LYS A 321 -37.88 -16.40 15.67
N TYR A 322 -37.68 -15.11 15.41
CA TYR A 322 -37.15 -14.16 16.39
C TYR A 322 -38.14 -13.09 16.85
N GLY A 323 -39.28 -12.95 16.19
CA GLY A 323 -40.31 -11.95 16.49
C GLY A 323 -39.98 -10.54 15.99
N LEU A 324 -41.01 -9.71 15.92
CA LEU A 324 -40.93 -8.36 15.34
C LEU A 324 -40.00 -7.41 16.10
N CYS A 325 -39.96 -7.51 17.43
CA CYS A 325 -39.13 -6.62 18.24
C CYS A 325 -37.62 -6.86 17.97
N ALA A 326 -37.18 -8.11 17.92
CA ALA A 326 -35.81 -8.47 17.62
C ALA A 326 -35.39 -8.09 16.20
N VAL A 327 -36.31 -8.27 15.23
CA VAL A 327 -36.06 -7.88 13.83
C VAL A 327 -35.97 -6.36 13.70
N LYS A 328 -36.82 -5.59 14.38
CA LYS A 328 -36.71 -4.11 14.43
C LYS A 328 -35.39 -3.67 15.00
N GLU A 329 -34.97 -4.24 16.13
CA GLU A 329 -33.67 -3.89 16.75
C GLU A 329 -32.51 -4.15 15.79
N LYS A 330 -32.55 -5.23 15.01
CA LYS A 330 -31.55 -5.54 14.00
C LYS A 330 -31.55 -4.54 12.83
N PHE A 331 -32.71 -4.13 12.33
CA PHE A 331 -32.79 -3.05 11.33
C PHE A 331 -32.23 -1.73 11.87
N GLU A 332 -32.54 -1.37 13.10
CA GLU A 332 -32.02 -0.13 13.72
C GLU A 332 -30.51 -0.19 13.92
N ARG A 333 -29.98 -1.32 14.42
CA ARG A 333 -28.53 -1.55 14.54
C ARG A 333 -27.84 -1.50 13.19
N TYR A 334 -28.43 -2.09 12.15
CA TYR A 334 -27.89 -2.04 10.80
C TYR A 334 -27.89 -0.61 10.23
N SER A 335 -28.97 0.15 10.47
CA SER A 335 -29.08 1.55 10.05
C SER A 335 -28.10 2.44 10.82
N ALA A 336 -27.89 2.21 12.12
CA ALA A 336 -26.93 2.92 12.93
C ALA A 336 -25.50 2.62 12.51
N ALA A 337 -25.18 1.34 12.26
CA ALA A 337 -23.86 0.94 11.77
C ALA A 337 -23.53 1.51 10.38
N GLY A 338 -24.55 1.75 9.53
CA GLY A 338 -24.39 2.44 8.25
C GLY A 338 -24.17 3.95 8.36
N ASN A 339 -24.43 4.54 9.53
CA ASN A 339 -24.25 5.98 9.82
C ASN A 339 -23.01 6.26 10.70
N GLU A 340 -22.40 5.24 11.32
CA GLU A 340 -21.10 5.41 11.98
C GLU A 340 -20.00 5.32 10.91
N ASP A 341 -19.10 6.30 10.90
CA ASP A 341 -17.88 6.26 10.09
C ASP A 341 -17.07 5.01 10.49
N TYR A 342 -17.09 3.96 9.65
CA TYR A 342 -16.31 2.75 9.89
C TYR A 342 -14.83 3.10 9.86
N SER A 343 -14.18 3.04 11.02
CA SER A 343 -12.80 3.47 11.17
C SER A 343 -11.81 2.32 10.99
N TYR A 344 -10.55 2.66 10.76
CA TYR A 344 -9.47 1.67 10.67
C TYR A 344 -9.29 0.91 12.00
N GLU A 345 -9.49 1.60 13.13
CA GLU A 345 -9.44 0.99 14.45
C GLU A 345 -10.56 -0.05 14.61
N LYS A 346 -11.77 0.25 14.11
CA LYS A 346 -12.89 -0.69 14.15
C LYS A 346 -12.61 -1.92 13.28
N LEU A 347 -12.02 -1.74 12.11
CA LEU A 347 -11.57 -2.85 11.27
C LEU A 347 -10.60 -3.76 12.03
N ARG A 348 -9.64 -3.20 12.77
CA ARG A 348 -8.68 -3.97 13.57
C ARG A 348 -9.34 -4.70 14.74
N GLU A 349 -10.31 -4.07 15.40
CA GLU A 349 -11.11 -4.71 16.45
C GLU A 349 -11.87 -5.93 15.92
N ASP A 350 -12.51 -5.81 14.77
CA ASP A 350 -13.28 -6.89 14.14
C ASP A 350 -12.37 -8.05 13.69
N GLU A 351 -11.21 -7.75 13.10
CA GLU A 351 -10.21 -8.75 12.75
C GLU A 351 -9.69 -9.50 14.01
N TYR A 352 -9.35 -8.77 15.07
CA TYR A 352 -8.90 -9.36 16.32
C TYR A 352 -9.93 -10.30 16.93
N ASP A 353 -11.20 -9.88 16.94
CA ASP A 353 -12.30 -10.72 17.45
C ASP A 353 -12.45 -12.00 16.64
N ALA A 354 -12.29 -11.94 15.32
CA ALA A 354 -12.36 -13.13 14.48
C ALA A 354 -11.26 -14.15 14.81
N PHE A 355 -10.03 -13.72 15.13
CA PHE A 355 -8.94 -14.62 15.55
C PHE A 355 -9.11 -15.12 17.00
N CYS A 356 -9.65 -14.29 17.88
CA CYS A 356 -9.90 -14.68 19.28
C CYS A 356 -11.10 -15.63 19.43
N GLY A 357 -11.97 -15.69 18.44
CA GLY A 357 -13.10 -16.62 18.38
C GLY A 357 -12.70 -18.10 18.39
N GLY A 358 -13.65 -18.97 18.18
CA GLY A 358 -13.43 -20.41 18.02
C GLY A 358 -12.88 -20.78 16.64
N ASP A 359 -12.62 -22.09 16.46
CA ASP A 359 -12.21 -22.62 15.15
C ASP A 359 -13.22 -22.28 14.07
N ASN A 360 -12.71 -21.98 12.89
CA ASN A 360 -13.52 -21.58 11.76
C ASN A 360 -13.09 -22.32 10.48
N LYS A 361 -14.06 -22.72 9.64
CA LYS A 361 -13.85 -23.48 8.40
C LYS A 361 -14.42 -22.77 7.17
N ASP A 362 -14.55 -21.44 7.22
CA ASP A 362 -15.01 -20.67 6.07
C ASP A 362 -14.06 -20.82 4.86
N LYS A 363 -14.61 -20.64 3.67
CA LYS A 363 -13.87 -20.79 2.41
C LYS A 363 -12.66 -19.84 2.32
N ASN A 364 -12.76 -18.66 2.87
CA ASN A 364 -11.76 -17.59 2.80
C ASN A 364 -11.02 -17.35 4.13
N PHE A 365 -11.50 -17.99 5.21
CA PHE A 365 -10.94 -17.83 6.55
C PHE A 365 -11.04 -19.15 7.31
N ARG A 366 -9.92 -19.88 7.36
CA ARG A 366 -9.87 -21.16 8.06
C ARG A 366 -8.82 -21.12 9.15
N ILE A 367 -9.30 -21.21 10.38
CA ILE A 367 -8.45 -21.15 11.59
C ILE A 367 -8.71 -22.33 12.50
N GLU A 368 -7.68 -22.72 13.25
CA GLU A 368 -7.67 -23.79 14.23
C GLU A 368 -6.82 -23.37 15.43
N THR A 369 -7.35 -23.55 16.63
CA THR A 369 -6.62 -23.26 17.86
C THR A 369 -5.54 -24.32 18.11
N SER A 370 -4.30 -23.89 18.35
CA SER A 370 -3.20 -24.74 18.79
C SER A 370 -3.04 -24.67 20.31
N ALA A 371 -2.54 -25.74 20.92
CA ALA A 371 -2.19 -25.69 22.32
C ALA A 371 -1.00 -24.75 22.57
N VAL A 372 -1.09 -23.95 23.61
CA VAL A 372 0.04 -23.14 24.08
C VAL A 372 0.98 -24.04 24.85
N PRO A 373 2.30 -24.07 24.55
CA PRO A 373 3.25 -24.84 25.34
C PRO A 373 3.24 -24.41 26.82
N GLU A 374 3.38 -25.37 27.75
CA GLU A 374 3.22 -25.14 29.19
C GLU A 374 4.11 -24.00 29.72
N ALA A 375 5.37 -23.95 29.29
CA ALA A 375 6.32 -22.92 29.67
C ALA A 375 5.90 -21.50 29.23
N PHE A 376 5.02 -21.37 28.24
CA PHE A 376 4.60 -20.10 27.66
C PHE A 376 3.16 -19.71 28.01
N THR A 377 2.45 -20.50 28.80
CA THR A 377 1.08 -20.18 29.24
C THR A 377 0.94 -18.90 30.06
N PRO A 378 1.97 -18.43 30.84
CA PRO A 378 1.90 -17.11 31.46
C PRO A 378 1.87 -15.94 30.46
N PHE A 379 2.42 -16.12 29.27
CA PHE A 379 2.65 -15.06 28.29
C PHE A 379 1.63 -15.06 27.16
N PHE A 380 1.19 -16.23 26.71
CA PHE A 380 0.24 -16.38 25.64
C PHE A 380 -1.07 -16.97 26.12
N LYS A 381 -2.17 -16.29 25.80
CA LYS A 381 -3.52 -16.79 26.03
C LYS A 381 -3.94 -17.81 24.98
N LYS A 382 -3.52 -17.59 23.73
CA LYS A 382 -3.94 -18.41 22.59
C LYS A 382 -2.91 -18.35 21.47
N ILE A 383 -2.69 -19.47 20.79
CA ILE A 383 -1.98 -19.55 19.51
C ILE A 383 -2.95 -20.16 18.49
N VAL A 384 -3.07 -19.54 17.33
CA VAL A 384 -4.03 -19.95 16.31
C VAL A 384 -3.32 -20.24 14.99
N LYS A 385 -3.52 -21.42 14.46
CA LYS A 385 -3.14 -21.83 13.12
C LYS A 385 -4.10 -21.19 12.12
N VAL A 386 -3.60 -20.38 11.21
CA VAL A 386 -4.39 -19.77 10.15
C VAL A 386 -4.09 -20.49 8.85
N HIS A 387 -4.87 -21.53 8.57
CA HIS A 387 -4.68 -22.38 7.38
C HIS A 387 -5.01 -21.66 6.08
N LYS A 388 -5.92 -20.72 6.13
CA LYS A 388 -6.28 -19.89 4.99
C LYS A 388 -6.82 -18.56 5.44
N LEU A 389 -6.30 -17.51 4.83
CA LEU A 389 -6.87 -16.17 4.93
C LEU A 389 -6.90 -15.54 3.53
N ARG A 390 -7.86 -14.65 3.31
CA ARG A 390 -7.93 -13.77 2.15
C ARG A 390 -7.69 -12.35 2.61
N GLU A 391 -6.76 -11.66 1.93
CA GLU A 391 -6.52 -10.23 2.09
C GLU A 391 -6.99 -9.52 0.82
N VAL A 392 -7.84 -8.51 0.96
CA VAL A 392 -8.16 -7.58 -0.12
C VAL A 392 -7.27 -6.37 0.02
N MET A 393 -6.49 -6.08 -1.02
CA MET A 393 -5.58 -4.95 -1.07
C MET A 393 -6.05 -3.95 -2.14
N ALA A 394 -6.19 -2.69 -1.78
CA ALA A 394 -6.61 -1.62 -2.65
C ALA A 394 -5.56 -0.52 -2.78
N LEU A 395 -5.34 -0.05 -4.00
CA LEU A 395 -4.55 1.15 -4.28
C LEU A 395 -5.45 2.37 -4.13
N VAL A 396 -5.26 3.12 -3.06
CA VAL A 396 -6.03 4.34 -2.78
C VAL A 396 -5.47 5.53 -3.54
N GLY A 397 -4.15 5.55 -3.73
CA GLY A 397 -3.48 6.62 -4.45
C GLY A 397 -1.97 6.46 -4.50
N PHE A 398 -1.29 7.55 -4.80
CA PHE A 398 0.18 7.59 -4.82
C PHE A 398 0.73 8.96 -4.47
N ARG A 399 2.00 8.99 -4.09
CA ARG A 399 2.79 10.21 -3.83
C ARG A 399 4.06 10.23 -4.67
N ARG A 400 4.71 11.40 -4.73
CA ARG A 400 6.03 11.59 -5.35
C ARG A 400 6.88 12.50 -4.48
N VAL A 401 8.20 12.42 -4.67
CA VAL A 401 9.22 13.25 -4.00
C VAL A 401 9.38 12.91 -2.52
N LEU A 402 8.30 12.99 -1.77
CA LEU A 402 8.29 12.65 -0.34
C LEU A 402 7.71 11.24 -0.18
N SER A 403 8.40 10.40 0.58
CA SER A 403 7.90 9.09 1.00
C SER A 403 6.59 9.25 1.79
N LEU A 404 5.88 8.16 1.95
CA LEU A 404 4.86 8.06 2.98
C LEU A 404 5.58 8.32 4.31
N ASP A 405 5.20 9.39 4.99
CA ASP A 405 5.60 9.55 6.38
C ASP A 405 4.89 8.45 7.18
N PRO A 406 5.60 7.69 8.03
CA PRO A 406 4.95 6.78 8.97
C PRO A 406 3.83 7.46 9.76
N SER A 407 3.94 8.77 9.97
CA SER A 407 2.91 9.59 10.56
C SER A 407 1.63 9.71 9.73
N ASP A 408 1.69 9.54 8.41
CA ASP A 408 0.54 9.72 7.51
C ASP A 408 -0.28 8.44 7.30
N ALA A 409 0.25 7.28 7.64
CA ALA A 409 -0.38 5.98 7.33
C ALA A 409 -1.79 5.80 7.91
N ASN A 410 -2.16 6.51 8.98
CA ASN A 410 -3.44 6.39 9.66
C ASN A 410 -4.19 7.72 9.92
N ASN A 411 -3.80 8.86 9.34
CA ASN A 411 -4.42 10.14 9.66
C ASN A 411 -5.87 10.24 9.19
N GLN A 412 -6.78 10.31 10.15
CA GLN A 412 -8.21 10.63 9.98
C GLN A 412 -8.50 12.15 9.85
N GLU A 413 -7.53 12.99 9.54
CA GLU A 413 -7.82 14.41 9.23
C GLU A 413 -8.62 14.59 7.93
N THR A 414 -9.49 13.63 7.66
CA THR A 414 -10.29 13.53 6.43
C THR A 414 -11.35 14.63 6.33
N GLU A 415 -11.77 15.24 7.43
CA GLU A 415 -12.93 16.16 7.40
C GLU A 415 -12.59 17.63 7.11
N LYS A 416 -11.42 18.11 7.53
CA LYS A 416 -11.07 19.53 7.36
C LYS A 416 -10.48 19.89 5.99
N LEU A 417 -9.98 18.90 5.24
CA LEU A 417 -9.33 19.08 3.96
C LEU A 417 -10.21 18.74 2.75
N LYS A 418 -11.39 18.16 2.95
CA LYS A 418 -12.38 17.88 1.90
C LYS A 418 -12.84 19.13 1.13
N ALA A 419 -12.55 20.30 1.66
CA ALA A 419 -13.03 21.58 1.09
C ALA A 419 -12.07 22.24 0.08
N PHE A 420 -10.78 21.83 0.00
CA PHE A 420 -9.80 22.68 -0.69
C PHE A 420 -9.21 22.15 -2.00
N ASN A 421 -9.26 20.84 -2.31
CA ASN A 421 -8.78 20.39 -3.61
C ASN A 421 -9.44 19.07 -4.04
N ARG A 422 -10.21 19.10 -5.11
CA ARG A 422 -10.87 17.93 -5.73
C ARG A 422 -9.90 16.92 -6.36
N GLU A 423 -8.60 17.16 -6.35
CA GLU A 423 -7.60 16.41 -7.10
C GLU A 423 -6.51 15.79 -6.22
N LEU A 424 -6.24 16.34 -5.05
CA LEU A 424 -5.41 15.73 -4.02
C LEU A 424 -6.33 15.22 -2.92
N HIS A 425 -6.21 13.94 -2.62
CA HIS A 425 -6.85 13.43 -1.40
C HIS A 425 -6.33 14.22 -0.18
N PRO A 426 -7.17 14.50 0.84
CA PRO A 426 -6.79 15.25 2.04
C PRO A 426 -5.49 14.79 2.71
N MET A 427 -5.10 13.52 2.53
CA MET A 427 -3.83 12.96 3.01
C MET A 427 -2.63 13.22 2.09
N GLY A 428 -2.75 14.09 1.08
CA GLY A 428 -1.64 14.49 0.23
C GLY A 428 -1.19 13.43 -0.79
N TYR A 429 -2.08 12.55 -1.23
CA TYR A 429 -1.82 11.62 -2.34
C TYR A 429 -2.73 11.90 -3.53
N ILE A 430 -2.29 11.45 -4.72
CA ILE A 430 -3.07 11.53 -5.96
C ILE A 430 -3.90 10.26 -6.11
N GLU A 431 -5.18 10.42 -6.43
CA GLU A 431 -6.07 9.31 -6.72
C GLU A 431 -5.64 8.54 -7.97
N PRO A 432 -5.86 7.22 -8.04
CA PRO A 432 -5.46 6.37 -9.15
C PRO A 432 -6.28 6.63 -10.42
N SER A 433 -7.46 7.26 -10.27
CA SER A 433 -8.38 7.61 -11.36
C SER A 433 -8.50 9.11 -11.52
N ILE A 434 -8.51 9.61 -12.76
CA ILE A 434 -8.75 11.03 -13.06
C ILE A 434 -10.23 11.36 -12.97
N LYS A 435 -11.09 10.41 -13.35
CA LYS A 435 -12.55 10.53 -13.23
C LYS A 435 -12.99 9.85 -11.93
N LYS A 436 -13.92 10.47 -11.21
CA LYS A 436 -14.51 9.85 -10.03
C LYS A 436 -15.14 8.51 -10.40
N THR A 437 -14.68 7.44 -9.77
CA THR A 437 -15.19 6.08 -9.93
C THR A 437 -15.86 5.63 -8.64
N GLU A 438 -16.78 4.66 -8.74
CA GLU A 438 -17.41 4.00 -7.57
C GLU A 438 -16.54 2.85 -7.04
N TRP A 439 -15.32 2.70 -7.55
CA TRP A 439 -14.41 1.61 -7.27
C TRP A 439 -12.96 2.08 -7.22
N LEU A 440 -12.10 1.28 -6.60
CA LEU A 440 -10.64 1.46 -6.60
C LEU A 440 -9.94 0.24 -7.20
N PRO A 441 -8.72 0.42 -7.75
CA PRO A 441 -7.89 -0.71 -8.13
C PRO A 441 -7.62 -1.62 -6.94
N GLY A 442 -7.86 -2.93 -7.09
CA GLY A 442 -7.64 -3.87 -6.01
C GLY A 442 -7.36 -5.29 -6.48
N ILE A 443 -6.84 -6.09 -5.56
CA ILE A 443 -6.54 -7.51 -5.78
C ILE A 443 -6.89 -8.33 -4.56
N ASN A 444 -7.20 -9.61 -4.81
CA ASN A 444 -7.25 -10.63 -3.77
C ASN A 444 -5.87 -11.23 -3.59
N LEU A 445 -5.46 -11.37 -2.35
CA LEU A 445 -4.31 -12.13 -1.92
C LEU A 445 -4.79 -13.25 -1.00
N TYR A 446 -4.11 -14.37 -1.05
CA TYR A 446 -4.40 -15.53 -0.21
C TYR A 446 -3.13 -15.96 0.49
N GLY A 447 -3.28 -16.47 1.70
CA GLY A 447 -2.14 -16.91 2.48
C GLY A 447 -2.52 -17.78 3.66
N GLU A 448 -1.51 -18.09 4.44
CA GLU A 448 -1.56 -18.81 5.70
C GLU A 448 -0.82 -18.01 6.77
N GLY A 449 -1.01 -18.34 8.03
CA GLY A 449 -0.36 -17.59 9.09
C GLY A 449 -0.45 -18.23 10.46
N ILE A 450 0.07 -17.49 11.44
CA ILE A 450 -0.02 -17.82 12.87
C ILE A 450 -0.46 -16.55 13.59
N PHE A 451 -1.51 -16.65 14.40
CA PHE A 451 -1.92 -15.58 15.28
C PHE A 451 -1.56 -15.90 16.72
N PHE A 452 -0.93 -14.96 17.39
CA PHE A 452 -0.54 -15.02 18.80
C PHE A 452 -1.37 -14.03 19.59
N GLN A 453 -2.11 -14.51 20.57
CA GLN A 453 -2.80 -13.66 21.55
C GLN A 453 -2.03 -13.68 22.86
N LEU A 454 -1.57 -12.52 23.31
CA LEU A 454 -0.88 -12.40 24.59
C LEU A 454 -1.86 -12.47 25.77
N ASN A 455 -1.33 -12.85 26.92
CA ASN A 455 -2.04 -12.79 28.19
C ASN A 455 -2.11 -11.34 28.66
N MET A 456 -3.32 -10.79 28.75
CA MET A 456 -3.55 -9.39 29.13
C MET A 456 -3.08 -9.07 30.53
N GLU A 457 -3.26 -10.00 31.49
CA GLU A 457 -2.86 -9.78 32.88
C GLU A 457 -1.34 -9.59 32.99
N THR A 458 -0.57 -10.47 32.35
CA THR A 458 0.90 -10.36 32.31
C THR A 458 1.34 -9.11 31.55
N LEU A 459 0.66 -8.79 30.45
CA LEU A 459 0.95 -7.59 29.65
C LEU A 459 0.71 -6.30 30.43
N ASP A 460 -0.39 -6.21 31.18
CA ASP A 460 -0.72 -5.02 31.97
C ASP A 460 0.28 -4.84 33.13
N LYS A 461 0.70 -5.94 33.79
CA LYS A 461 1.75 -5.92 34.82
C LYS A 461 3.07 -5.38 34.24
N TRP A 462 3.51 -5.93 33.10
CA TRP A 462 4.72 -5.48 32.43
C TRP A 462 4.63 -4.00 32.00
N ALA A 463 3.52 -3.60 31.39
CA ALA A 463 3.31 -2.24 30.92
C ALA A 463 3.34 -1.22 32.07
N ALA A 464 2.83 -1.58 33.25
CA ALA A 464 2.90 -0.74 34.45
C ALA A 464 4.35 -0.53 34.90
N ILE A 465 5.15 -1.61 35.00
CA ILE A 465 6.57 -1.53 35.38
C ILE A 465 7.36 -0.63 34.39
N VAL A 466 7.17 -0.82 33.10
CA VAL A 466 7.89 -0.05 32.06
C VAL A 466 7.45 1.42 32.04
N ARG A 467 6.16 1.68 32.28
CA ARG A 467 5.63 3.04 32.37
C ARG A 467 6.20 3.81 33.57
N ASP A 468 6.28 3.14 34.71
CA ASP A 468 6.85 3.71 35.94
C ASP A 468 8.33 4.04 35.79
N SER A 469 9.08 3.21 35.04
CA SER A 469 10.47 3.49 34.69
C SER A 469 10.66 4.71 33.77
N GLY A 470 9.60 5.13 33.08
CA GLY A 470 9.64 6.23 32.11
C GLY A 470 10.46 5.95 30.84
N ARG A 471 10.78 4.67 30.56
CA ARG A 471 11.66 4.24 29.46
C ARG A 471 11.26 4.86 28.12
N TYR A 472 9.98 4.83 27.74
CA TYR A 472 9.53 5.31 26.43
C TYR A 472 9.10 6.77 26.37
N ARG A 473 9.26 7.52 27.47
CA ARG A 473 8.88 8.96 27.50
C ARG A 473 9.59 9.77 26.42
N ALA A 474 10.89 9.58 26.25
CA ALA A 474 11.67 10.28 25.24
C ALA A 474 11.34 9.80 23.82
N MET A 475 11.01 8.53 23.61
CA MET A 475 10.52 8.02 22.33
C MET A 475 9.21 8.69 21.94
N TYR A 476 8.24 8.73 22.86
CA TYR A 476 6.95 9.38 22.64
C TYR A 476 7.09 10.88 22.27
N GLN A 477 7.98 11.60 22.95
CA GLN A 477 8.24 13.03 22.66
C GLN A 477 8.83 13.29 21.26
N ARG A 478 9.49 12.29 20.66
CA ARG A 478 10.03 12.41 19.30
C ARG A 478 8.99 12.09 18.22
N ILE A 479 7.88 11.48 18.59
CA ILE A 479 6.81 11.19 17.64
C ILE A 479 6.13 12.52 17.24
N PRO A 480 6.03 12.83 15.94
CA PRO A 480 5.38 14.06 15.49
C PRO A 480 3.94 14.15 16.00
N ALA A 481 3.57 15.31 16.53
CA ALA A 481 2.24 15.55 17.06
C ALA A 481 1.16 15.36 15.98
N GLY A 482 0.07 14.67 16.33
CA GLY A 482 -1.03 14.38 15.40
C GLY A 482 -0.74 13.25 14.39
N SER A 483 0.45 12.63 14.47
CA SER A 483 0.82 11.54 13.56
C SER A 483 0.08 10.25 13.87
N ALA A 484 0.03 9.37 12.90
CA ALA A 484 -0.51 8.02 13.05
C ALA A 484 0.24 7.20 14.11
N MET A 485 1.55 7.36 14.17
CA MET A 485 2.36 6.71 15.21
C MET A 485 1.96 7.15 16.61
N GLN A 486 1.60 8.42 16.79
CA GLN A 486 1.12 8.92 18.08
C GLN A 486 -0.21 8.24 18.51
N LYS A 487 -1.07 7.93 17.53
CA LYS A 487 -2.36 7.26 17.79
C LYS A 487 -2.22 5.79 18.18
N VAL A 488 -1.20 5.10 17.68
CA VAL A 488 -0.97 3.67 17.98
C VAL A 488 0.02 3.46 19.10
N PHE A 489 0.80 4.47 19.47
CA PHE A 489 1.86 4.34 20.45
C PHE A 489 1.33 3.96 21.83
N SER A 490 1.85 2.87 22.36
CA SER A 490 1.73 2.42 23.75
C SER A 490 2.90 1.49 24.06
N GLU A 491 3.21 1.28 25.32
CA GLU A 491 4.21 0.31 25.73
C GLU A 491 3.88 -1.10 25.19
N PRO A 492 2.62 -1.58 25.27
CA PRO A 492 2.20 -2.83 24.62
C PRO A 492 2.43 -2.85 23.11
N TYR A 493 2.25 -1.73 22.41
CA TYR A 493 2.51 -1.68 20.96
C TYR A 493 3.99 -1.92 20.65
N VAL A 494 4.91 -1.28 21.38
CA VAL A 494 6.36 -1.47 21.21
C VAL A 494 6.74 -2.92 21.43
N LEU A 495 6.20 -3.57 22.46
CA LEU A 495 6.41 -4.99 22.73
C LEU A 495 5.89 -5.87 21.60
N LEU A 496 4.62 -5.73 21.22
CA LEU A 496 3.98 -6.55 20.18
C LEU A 496 4.70 -6.42 18.85
N HIS A 497 5.07 -5.21 18.47
CA HIS A 497 5.80 -4.93 17.24
C HIS A 497 7.20 -5.55 17.26
N THR A 498 7.93 -5.39 18.36
CA THR A 498 9.25 -6.01 18.48
C THR A 498 9.16 -7.54 18.49
N LEU A 499 8.18 -8.10 19.22
CA LEU A 499 7.93 -9.53 19.24
C LEU A 499 7.63 -10.09 17.86
N SER A 500 6.82 -9.39 17.06
CA SER A 500 6.51 -9.81 15.68
C SER A 500 7.77 -9.89 14.83
N HIS A 501 8.65 -8.89 14.92
CA HIS A 501 9.91 -8.87 14.19
C HIS A 501 10.84 -10.03 14.56
N LEU A 502 11.01 -10.27 15.85
CA LEU A 502 11.84 -11.37 16.35
C LEU A 502 11.26 -12.73 15.92
N LEU A 503 9.93 -12.90 16.00
CA LEU A 503 9.26 -14.11 15.56
C LEU A 503 9.41 -14.33 14.04
N ILE A 504 9.23 -13.32 13.21
CA ILE A 504 9.43 -13.43 11.76
C ILE A 504 10.84 -13.90 11.45
N ARG A 505 11.86 -13.29 12.06
CA ARG A 505 13.26 -13.66 11.87
C ARG A 505 13.50 -15.12 12.26
N GLN A 506 13.03 -15.57 13.42
CA GLN A 506 13.20 -16.93 13.86
C GLN A 506 12.43 -17.94 13.00
N ILE A 507 11.17 -17.67 12.69
CA ILE A 507 10.32 -18.55 11.88
C ILE A 507 10.92 -18.70 10.47
N THR A 508 11.43 -17.63 9.86
CA THR A 508 12.03 -17.71 8.51
C THR A 508 13.28 -18.58 8.48
N GLN A 509 14.05 -18.60 9.57
CA GLN A 509 15.20 -19.51 9.69
C GLN A 509 14.77 -20.98 9.78
N GLU A 510 13.68 -21.29 10.47
CA GLU A 510 13.20 -22.65 10.66
C GLU A 510 12.43 -23.19 9.44
N CYS A 511 11.63 -22.37 8.75
CA CYS A 511 10.79 -22.80 7.64
C CYS A 511 11.35 -22.48 6.25
N GLY A 512 12.46 -21.73 6.16
CA GLY A 512 13.11 -21.39 4.89
C GLY A 512 12.37 -20.35 4.03
N TYR A 513 11.37 -19.65 4.58
CA TYR A 513 10.76 -18.52 3.89
C TYR A 513 11.69 -17.30 3.93
N SER A 514 11.55 -16.43 2.94
CA SER A 514 12.19 -15.11 3.00
C SER A 514 11.46 -14.20 3.99
N GLU A 515 12.20 -13.41 4.78
CA GLU A 515 11.61 -12.39 5.66
C GLU A 515 10.64 -11.47 4.89
N ALA A 516 10.94 -11.12 3.65
CA ALA A 516 10.09 -10.29 2.80
C ALA A 516 8.77 -10.96 2.36
N SER A 517 8.61 -12.27 2.57
CA SER A 517 7.39 -13.02 2.22
C SER A 517 6.40 -13.14 3.36
N ILE A 518 6.80 -12.85 4.59
CA ILE A 518 5.94 -12.87 5.77
C ILE A 518 5.64 -11.42 6.15
N LYS A 519 4.37 -11.13 6.38
CA LYS A 519 3.87 -9.84 6.86
C LYS A 519 3.45 -9.97 8.31
N GLU A 520 3.57 -8.87 9.03
CA GLU A 520 2.96 -8.73 10.34
C GLU A 520 1.62 -7.99 10.27
N ARG A 521 0.78 -8.20 11.29
CA ARG A 521 -0.39 -7.39 11.57
C ARG A 521 -0.57 -7.31 13.09
N ILE A 522 -0.49 -6.09 13.63
CA ILE A 522 -0.44 -5.86 15.07
C ILE A 522 -1.81 -5.42 15.57
N TYR A 523 -2.27 -6.06 16.63
CA TYR A 523 -3.51 -5.75 17.32
C TYR A 523 -3.17 -5.30 18.75
N SER A 524 -3.06 -4.00 18.93
CA SER A 524 -2.84 -3.35 20.22
C SER A 524 -4.00 -2.45 20.56
N THR A 525 -4.27 -2.28 21.85
CA THR A 525 -5.32 -1.38 22.33
C THR A 525 -4.99 0.07 21.90
N TYR A 526 -5.92 0.69 21.18
CA TYR A 526 -5.77 2.09 20.80
C TYR A 526 -6.07 3.00 22.00
N PRO A 527 -5.27 4.06 22.23
CA PRO A 527 -5.55 5.04 23.28
C PRO A 527 -6.97 5.62 23.14
N GLY A 528 -7.71 5.63 24.25
CA GLY A 528 -9.09 6.13 24.28
C GLY A 528 -10.17 5.18 23.78
N ARG A 529 -9.82 3.95 23.36
CA ARG A 529 -10.80 2.91 22.98
C ARG A 529 -11.05 1.97 24.17
N VAL A 530 -12.29 1.47 24.23
CA VAL A 530 -12.73 0.55 25.28
C VAL A 530 -12.24 -0.89 24.99
N LYS A 531 -12.15 -1.24 23.72
CA LYS A 531 -11.72 -2.58 23.30
C LYS A 531 -10.25 -2.81 23.58
N THR A 532 -9.96 -3.78 24.43
CA THR A 532 -8.60 -4.21 24.70
C THR A 532 -8.14 -5.28 23.71
N MET A 533 -6.94 -5.09 23.18
CA MET A 533 -6.33 -6.00 22.21
C MET A 533 -4.86 -6.22 22.53
N ALA A 534 -4.41 -7.48 22.42
CA ALA A 534 -3.00 -7.83 22.55
C ALA A 534 -2.72 -9.05 21.66
N GLY A 535 -2.36 -8.81 20.41
CA GLY A 535 -2.10 -9.90 19.48
C GLY A 535 -1.24 -9.51 18.30
N VAL A 536 -0.66 -10.52 17.69
CA VAL A 536 0.16 -10.41 16.46
C VAL A 536 -0.26 -11.51 15.50
N LEU A 537 -0.56 -11.15 14.27
CA LEU A 537 -0.71 -12.09 13.16
C LEU A 537 0.53 -12.01 12.28
N LEU A 538 1.17 -13.15 12.06
CA LEU A 538 2.23 -13.33 11.06
C LEU A 538 1.66 -14.15 9.92
N TYR A 539 1.75 -13.63 8.68
CA TYR A 539 1.09 -14.29 7.56
C TYR A 539 1.80 -14.07 6.23
N THR A 540 1.66 -15.05 5.35
CA THR A 540 2.05 -14.91 3.94
C THR A 540 0.87 -14.40 3.13
N SER A 541 1.15 -13.72 2.01
CA SER A 541 0.10 -13.31 1.07
C SER A 541 0.59 -13.37 -0.38
N SER A 542 -0.15 -14.09 -1.23
CA SER A 542 0.17 -14.24 -2.65
C SER A 542 -1.09 -14.11 -3.51
N THR A 543 -0.90 -13.86 -4.80
CA THR A 543 -2.02 -13.79 -5.77
C THR A 543 -2.56 -15.16 -6.19
N ALA A 544 -1.87 -16.25 -5.85
CA ALA A 544 -2.31 -17.61 -6.16
C ALA A 544 -3.31 -18.09 -5.10
N SER A 545 -4.50 -18.48 -5.53
CA SER A 545 -5.58 -18.97 -4.64
C SER A 545 -5.23 -20.28 -3.91
N ASP A 546 -4.29 -21.04 -4.45
CA ASP A 546 -3.87 -22.37 -3.96
C ASP A 546 -2.50 -22.31 -3.26
N GLY A 547 -1.98 -21.12 -3.01
CA GLY A 547 -0.57 -20.85 -2.74
C GLY A 547 -0.11 -20.99 -1.29
N SER A 548 -0.85 -21.69 -0.42
CA SER A 548 -0.32 -22.02 0.89
C SER A 548 0.22 -23.45 0.88
N LEU A 549 1.49 -23.56 1.19
CA LEU A 549 2.18 -24.85 1.24
C LEU A 549 2.13 -25.49 2.64
N GLY A 550 1.46 -24.83 3.62
CA GLY A 550 1.37 -25.30 5.00
C GLY A 550 2.67 -25.11 5.83
N GLY A 551 3.67 -24.46 5.24
CA GLY A 551 4.99 -24.31 5.88
C GLY A 551 4.96 -23.41 7.11
N LEU A 552 4.24 -22.28 7.01
CA LEU A 552 4.11 -21.35 8.13
C LEU A 552 3.16 -21.88 9.21
N VAL A 553 2.03 -22.46 8.82
CA VAL A 553 1.06 -23.06 9.77
C VAL A 553 1.68 -24.17 10.59
N ARG A 554 2.56 -24.98 9.97
CA ARG A 554 3.27 -26.05 10.68
C ARG A 554 4.12 -25.53 11.83
N MET A 555 4.67 -24.32 11.74
CA MET A 555 5.45 -23.71 12.82
C MET A 555 4.61 -23.47 14.09
N ALA A 556 3.26 -23.49 14.00
CA ALA A 556 2.36 -23.38 15.15
C ALA A 556 1.97 -24.74 15.77
N GLU A 557 2.55 -25.86 15.34
CA GLU A 557 2.46 -27.13 16.06
C GLU A 557 3.15 -27.01 17.43
N THR A 558 2.55 -27.57 18.47
CA THR A 558 2.96 -27.30 19.88
C THR A 558 4.45 -27.54 20.12
N ASP A 559 4.97 -28.68 19.65
CA ASP A 559 6.38 -29.03 19.85
C ASP A 559 7.33 -28.14 19.06
N ILE A 560 6.90 -27.67 17.89
CA ILE A 560 7.71 -26.81 17.01
C ILE A 560 7.69 -25.39 17.55
N ILE A 561 6.51 -24.86 17.89
CA ILE A 561 6.39 -23.47 18.35
C ILE A 561 7.10 -23.25 19.69
N GLU A 562 7.15 -24.25 20.57
CA GLU A 562 7.92 -24.18 21.81
C GLU A 562 9.41 -23.93 21.51
N LYS A 563 9.97 -24.72 20.59
CA LYS A 563 11.36 -24.56 20.17
C LYS A 563 11.60 -23.21 19.49
N VAL A 564 10.69 -22.78 18.60
CA VAL A 564 10.77 -21.47 17.94
C VAL A 564 10.80 -20.33 18.95
N LEU A 565 9.93 -20.37 19.96
CA LEU A 565 9.86 -19.35 21.00
C LEU A 565 11.12 -19.33 21.87
N LYS A 566 11.64 -20.50 22.27
CA LYS A 566 12.90 -20.60 23.02
C LYS A 566 14.07 -20.04 22.22
N ASN A 567 14.24 -20.48 20.98
CA ASN A 567 15.31 -20.02 20.11
C ASN A 567 15.22 -18.50 19.84
N MET A 568 14.02 -17.99 19.63
CA MET A 568 13.77 -16.55 19.44
C MET A 568 14.22 -15.74 20.66
N LEU A 569 13.87 -16.18 21.87
CA LEU A 569 14.29 -15.52 23.11
C LEU A 569 15.81 -15.57 23.29
N ASP A 570 16.44 -16.72 23.04
CA ASP A 570 17.89 -16.86 23.15
C ASP A 570 18.64 -16.00 22.16
N GLN A 571 18.18 -15.92 20.91
CA GLN A 571 18.74 -15.01 19.91
C GLN A 571 18.51 -13.55 20.26
N ALA A 572 17.37 -13.22 20.88
CA ALA A 572 17.05 -11.85 21.26
C ALA A 572 17.92 -11.32 22.41
N LYS A 573 18.53 -12.17 23.22
CA LYS A 573 19.44 -11.77 24.31
C LYS A 573 20.72 -11.11 23.81
N TRP A 574 21.13 -11.41 22.58
CA TRP A 574 22.41 -10.95 22.02
C TRP A 574 22.28 -10.35 20.63
N CYS A 575 23.13 -9.36 20.35
CA CYS A 575 23.28 -8.76 19.02
C CYS A 575 24.75 -8.53 18.72
N SER A 576 25.17 -8.77 17.48
CA SER A 576 26.55 -8.51 17.04
C SER A 576 27.01 -7.05 17.19
N SER A 577 26.07 -6.13 17.40
CA SER A 577 26.32 -4.71 17.63
C SER A 577 26.25 -4.31 19.12
N ASP A 578 26.10 -5.26 20.04
CA ASP A 578 26.14 -4.99 21.47
C ASP A 578 27.59 -4.66 21.93
N PRO A 579 27.78 -3.80 22.94
CA PRO A 579 26.74 -3.17 23.78
C PRO A 579 26.05 -1.95 23.14
N LEU A 580 26.56 -1.39 22.04
CA LEU A 580 26.02 -0.17 21.43
C LEU A 580 24.53 -0.30 21.03
N CYS A 581 24.09 -1.50 20.61
CA CYS A 581 22.72 -1.72 20.23
C CYS A 581 21.79 -1.79 21.46
N ILE A 582 22.13 -2.60 22.47
CA ILE A 582 21.24 -2.83 23.63
C ILE A 582 21.12 -1.57 24.51
N GLU A 583 22.15 -0.74 24.53
CA GLU A 583 22.18 0.50 25.31
C GLU A 583 21.52 1.68 24.57
N SER A 584 21.30 1.55 23.27
CA SER A 584 20.78 2.64 22.45
C SER A 584 19.34 3.01 22.77
N THR A 585 19.10 4.32 22.78
CA THR A 585 17.76 4.93 22.89
C THR A 585 17.44 5.85 21.71
N THR A 586 18.26 5.79 20.61
CA THR A 586 18.19 6.75 19.49
C THR A 586 18.59 6.10 18.16
N GLN A 587 18.01 4.93 17.84
CA GLN A 587 18.23 4.27 16.54
C GLN A 587 17.06 4.50 15.57
N GLY A 588 17.30 4.14 14.31
CA GLY A 588 16.29 4.13 13.27
C GLY A 588 15.83 5.52 12.80
N TYR A 589 14.76 5.52 12.04
CA TYR A 589 14.17 6.73 11.48
C TYR A 589 13.65 7.65 12.60
N ASN A 590 14.00 8.92 12.54
CA ASN A 590 13.69 9.93 13.57
C ASN A 590 14.05 9.53 15.01
N SER A 591 15.02 8.63 15.19
CA SER A 591 15.42 8.09 16.51
C SER A 591 14.24 7.45 17.28
N LEU A 592 13.33 6.78 16.55
CA LEU A 592 12.14 6.14 17.10
C LEU A 592 12.34 4.66 17.45
N ASN A 593 13.58 4.15 17.36
CA ASN A 593 13.94 2.83 17.87
C ASN A 593 14.90 2.95 19.05
N TYR A 594 14.82 1.95 19.93
CA TYR A 594 15.80 1.75 20.98
C TYR A 594 16.72 0.58 20.61
N ALA A 595 16.78 -0.49 21.37
CA ALA A 595 17.62 -1.64 21.06
C ALA A 595 17.13 -2.42 19.83
N ALA A 596 17.23 -1.86 18.64
CA ALA A 596 16.79 -2.48 17.40
C ALA A 596 17.64 -2.02 16.20
N CYS A 597 18.44 -2.91 15.63
CA CYS A 597 19.26 -2.65 14.46
C CYS A 597 19.07 -3.72 13.38
N HIS A 598 19.73 -3.54 12.23
CA HIS A 598 19.66 -4.51 11.12
C HIS A 598 20.11 -5.93 11.51
N ALA A 599 21.04 -6.06 12.47
CA ALA A 599 21.53 -7.35 12.90
C ALA A 599 20.51 -8.10 13.77
N CYS A 600 19.68 -7.42 14.58
CA CYS A 600 18.81 -8.06 15.56
C CYS A 600 17.31 -7.98 15.30
N ALA A 601 16.79 -6.88 14.75
CA ALA A 601 15.34 -6.67 14.77
C ALA A 601 14.73 -6.07 13.49
N LEU A 602 15.46 -5.35 12.64
CA LEU A 602 14.84 -4.73 11.47
C LEU A 602 14.50 -5.77 10.40
N LEU A 603 13.36 -5.57 9.74
CA LEU A 603 12.84 -6.41 8.67
C LEU A 603 12.77 -5.64 7.33
N PRO A 604 12.58 -6.33 6.20
CA PRO A 604 12.18 -5.67 4.95
C PRO A 604 10.91 -4.82 5.15
N GLU A 605 10.87 -3.63 4.56
CA GLU A 605 9.73 -2.69 4.70
C GLU A 605 8.38 -3.29 4.27
N THR A 606 8.40 -4.29 3.39
CA THR A 606 7.19 -5.00 2.94
C THR A 606 6.56 -5.89 4.01
N SER A 607 7.32 -6.22 5.06
CA SER A 607 6.91 -7.11 6.14
C SER A 607 6.40 -6.35 7.36
N CYS A 608 6.82 -5.10 7.53
CA CYS A 608 6.53 -4.27 8.68
C CYS A 608 5.40 -3.27 8.41
N GLU A 609 4.43 -3.15 9.33
CA GLU A 609 3.34 -2.16 9.25
C GLU A 609 3.75 -0.74 9.65
N SER A 610 4.84 -0.58 10.40
CA SER A 610 5.27 0.70 11.01
C SER A 610 6.65 1.15 10.57
N PHE A 611 7.08 0.77 9.36
CA PHE A 611 8.33 1.24 8.73
C PHE A 611 9.57 1.03 9.60
N ASN A 612 9.64 -0.08 10.34
CA ASN A 612 10.70 -0.39 11.29
C ASN A 612 10.90 0.71 12.38
N CYS A 613 9.82 1.36 12.81
CA CYS A 613 9.84 2.32 13.93
C CYS A 613 9.18 1.74 15.17
N LEU A 614 9.47 2.28 16.34
CA LEU A 614 8.91 1.86 17.64
C LEU A 614 9.30 0.42 18.02
N LEU A 615 10.58 0.09 17.83
CA LEU A 615 11.15 -1.21 18.15
C LEU A 615 12.12 -1.10 19.32
N ASP A 616 12.07 -2.11 20.22
CA ASP A 616 12.99 -2.22 21.35
C ASP A 616 13.10 -3.68 21.82
N ARG A 617 14.21 -4.33 21.53
CA ARG A 617 14.51 -5.71 21.94
C ARG A 617 14.45 -5.90 23.47
N VAL A 618 14.80 -4.87 24.22
CA VAL A 618 14.74 -4.90 25.69
C VAL A 618 13.31 -5.06 26.21
N ALA A 619 12.28 -4.65 25.45
CA ALA A 619 10.90 -4.92 25.81
C ALA A 619 10.58 -6.42 25.93
N VAL A 620 11.27 -7.24 25.17
CA VAL A 620 11.05 -8.70 25.09
C VAL A 620 11.91 -9.44 26.11
N VAL A 621 13.23 -9.18 26.14
CA VAL A 621 14.21 -9.99 26.91
C VAL A 621 14.85 -9.27 28.11
N GLY A 622 14.49 -8.00 28.34
CA GLY A 622 15.09 -7.22 29.42
C GLY A 622 16.52 -6.77 29.18
N ARG A 623 17.06 -6.06 30.15
CA ARG A 623 18.46 -5.68 30.23
C ARG A 623 18.89 -5.56 31.69
N HIS A 624 19.94 -6.28 32.07
CA HIS A 624 20.48 -6.33 33.43
C HIS A 624 21.98 -6.07 33.35
N ASP A 625 22.38 -4.84 33.60
CA ASP A 625 23.78 -4.41 33.58
C ASP A 625 24.06 -3.35 34.67
N GLU A 626 25.29 -2.87 34.73
CA GLU A 626 25.73 -1.84 35.69
C GLU A 626 24.95 -0.51 35.56
N THR A 627 24.30 -0.27 34.42
CA THR A 627 23.58 0.96 34.12
C THR A 627 22.10 0.92 34.56
N GLY A 628 21.59 -0.26 34.94
CA GLY A 628 20.23 -0.45 35.45
C GLY A 628 19.59 -1.77 35.07
N ASN A 629 18.50 -2.08 35.75
CA ASN A 629 17.68 -3.25 35.50
C ASN A 629 16.38 -2.83 34.80
N ILE A 630 16.13 -3.37 33.60
CA ILE A 630 14.92 -3.17 32.84
C ILE A 630 14.32 -4.54 32.54
N SER A 631 13.16 -4.83 33.15
CA SER A 631 12.51 -6.13 32.99
C SER A 631 11.90 -6.28 31.60
N GLY A 632 12.25 -7.37 30.93
CA GLY A 632 11.59 -7.82 29.71
C GLY A 632 10.25 -8.49 29.99
N PHE A 633 9.40 -8.55 28.98
CA PHE A 633 8.08 -9.18 29.13
C PHE A 633 8.19 -10.66 29.52
N PHE A 634 9.09 -11.41 28.91
CA PHE A 634 9.27 -12.84 29.15
C PHE A 634 10.06 -13.17 30.44
N GLU A 635 10.48 -12.16 31.19
CA GLU A 635 11.08 -12.36 32.51
C GLU A 635 10.06 -12.37 33.65
N LEU A 636 8.81 -11.93 33.39
CA LEU A 636 7.76 -11.87 34.42
C LEU A 636 7.11 -13.22 34.77
N GLY A 637 7.43 -14.27 34.02
CA GLY A 637 7.08 -15.66 34.40
C GLY A 637 8.31 -16.34 34.90
N ASP A 638 8.14 -17.32 35.79
CA ASP A 638 9.22 -18.16 36.37
C ASP A 638 9.97 -19.03 35.33
N LEU A 639 10.28 -18.48 34.16
CA LEU A 639 11.22 -19.08 33.18
C LEU A 639 12.67 -19.09 33.76
N GLY A 640 12.90 -18.36 34.86
CA GLY A 640 14.20 -18.21 35.48
C GLY A 640 14.72 -19.40 36.27
N SER A 641 13.91 -20.43 36.55
CA SER A 641 14.39 -21.61 37.31
C SER A 641 14.90 -22.77 36.44
N ALA A 642 14.72 -22.69 35.10
CA ALA A 642 15.21 -23.75 34.19
C ALA A 642 16.51 -23.37 33.45
N ALA A 643 17.08 -22.20 33.70
CA ALA A 643 18.27 -21.69 32.99
C ALA A 643 19.61 -21.97 33.71
N GLU A 644 19.58 -22.64 34.87
CA GLU A 644 20.81 -23.06 35.57
C GLU A 644 21.31 -24.45 35.19
N ASP A 645 20.61 -25.20 34.34
CA ASP A 645 20.97 -26.57 33.94
C ASP A 645 21.31 -26.73 32.43
N PHE A 646 21.86 -25.68 31.76
CA PHE A 646 22.43 -25.87 30.44
C PHE A 646 23.76 -25.10 30.26
#